data_f60c5966a13ed4d18f0298e9bc31a345
#
_entry.id   f60c5966a13ed4d18f0298e9bc31a345
#
_cell.length_a   1.000
_cell.length_b   1.000
_cell.length_c   1.000
_cell.angle_alpha   90.00
_cell.angle_beta   90.00
_cell.angle_gamma   90.00
#
_symmetry.space_group_name_H-M   'P 1'
#
loop_
_entity.id
_entity.type
_entity.pdbx_description
1 polymer ?
#
loop_
_entity_poly.entity_id
_entity_poly.type
_entity_poly.pdbx_seq_one_letter_code
_entity_poly.pdbx_strand_id
1 'polypeptide(L)'
;MNKKNLLNCYHCSSQILPGELIEVELGGEPRGFCCPGCMAIAQTIHGEGLEVFYARRSQSGEKPAAYLASNEIPEKLKPYDDPSLRARFTRSSGEENLETTLRLEKIRCAACVWLCEQHLRRNAGVEDVQINYVTQKVIVRFSPVKTSLARLLFEIERIGYEAWPFEPSQSLDRAKKERRSLLLRLGVAMLGMMQVMMYAWPTYVGADITPEFEILLGWTSWALTVPVMVYSAGPIFQAAWHSIQSFKQTPMLGMDVPIALALALAFIAGTINLVTGAGHGYFDSITMFVAFILAARYVELLARQDAQGGAEALAKQLPATCERALNYPASQELDVVPVVNCNPGEVLRVSPGEVVPADGILIENASALDESLLTGESKPVEKKIGDRVYAGTHNILNPLFMRIESVGQATRIAGIASLLDQALLAKPVMVSLAEKWTAYFVAFLLLGAFTSSAIWLYFDPSRAWTVLVSVLVASCPCALSLAVPTAMAAAQGAVTKLGLLIVRGHVMEGLVKATDLVLDKTGTLTMGQPDLQEIINLRAGYRREDALALAAALESGQRHPLALSLLRAAEAENVNLPQLRDPVINQLGKGLSSGDYRLGSALWLGLEQGNQLGQYGQVHLADKQGLVASFVFLDTPRPGLEQFLKVVKSRKIVIHLVSGDDRATVAWWAKHVGIDHYQGGCTPEDKYNYIERLQKEKRFVWAIGDGVNDAPLLARADISIAVGAGAPLAAAGADAILTAVSLEALAKTLLLADKTQTIIKENLWWALAYNLFAIPAAMMGLVNPWIAGIGMSLSSLAVTLNAWRLRKA
;
A
#
# COMPACT_ATOMS: atom_id res chain seq x y z
N MET A 1 -15.23 42.62 27.35
CA MET A 1 -14.49 42.03 26.21
C MET A 1 -13.02 41.84 26.60
N ASN A 2 -12.53 40.64 26.55
CA ASN A 2 -11.26 40.24 27.14
C ASN A 2 -10.09 40.55 26.19
N LYS A 3 -9.35 41.64 26.40
CA LYS A 3 -8.16 42.07 25.63
C LYS A 3 -7.03 41.01 25.58
N LYS A 4 -7.10 39.95 26.40
CA LYS A 4 -6.11 38.87 26.44
C LYS A 4 -6.10 37.97 25.20
N ASN A 5 -7.17 37.90 24.41
CA ASN A 5 -7.26 37.04 23.23
C ASN A 5 -6.67 37.63 21.94
N LEU A 6 -6.34 38.94 21.95
CA LEU A 6 -5.78 39.68 20.81
C LEU A 6 -4.24 39.70 20.78
N LEU A 7 -3.58 39.21 21.83
CA LEU A 7 -2.11 39.22 21.94
C LEU A 7 -1.42 38.09 21.14
N ASN A 8 -2.18 37.08 20.75
CA ASN A 8 -1.67 35.95 19.96
C ASN A 8 -2.44 35.84 18.66
N CYS A 9 -1.74 35.52 17.57
CA CYS A 9 -2.34 35.34 16.27
C CYS A 9 -3.34 34.17 16.27
N TYR A 10 -4.54 34.41 15.78
CA TYR A 10 -5.60 33.39 15.73
C TYR A 10 -5.22 32.14 14.90
N HIS A 11 -4.41 32.34 13.82
CA HIS A 11 -3.99 31.23 12.98
C HIS A 11 -2.72 30.53 13.51
N CYS A 12 -1.60 31.22 13.67
CA CYS A 12 -0.31 30.61 13.99
C CYS A 12 0.05 30.64 15.49
N SER A 13 -0.78 31.30 16.33
CA SER A 13 -0.58 31.45 17.78
C SER A 13 0.70 32.20 18.18
N SER A 14 1.44 32.76 17.22
CA SER A 14 2.59 33.61 17.52
C SER A 14 2.14 34.90 18.22
N GLN A 15 2.97 35.41 19.11
CA GLN A 15 2.71 36.67 19.75
C GLN A 15 2.72 37.82 18.72
N ILE A 16 1.69 38.65 18.75
CA ILE A 16 1.55 39.80 17.85
C ILE A 16 2.32 40.98 18.47
N LEU A 17 3.28 41.52 17.74
CA LEU A 17 4.05 42.67 18.20
C LEU A 17 3.20 43.97 18.15
N PRO A 18 3.47 44.93 19.03
CA PRO A 18 2.80 46.23 18.99
C PRO A 18 2.98 46.90 17.62
N GLY A 19 1.88 47.16 16.93
CA GLY A 19 1.87 47.75 15.57
C GLY A 19 1.68 46.77 14.41
N GLU A 20 1.75 45.44 14.65
CA GLU A 20 1.52 44.42 13.63
C GLU A 20 0.12 43.77 13.70
N LEU A 21 -0.74 44.24 14.62
CA LEU A 21 -2.07 43.66 14.78
C LEU A 21 -2.97 43.97 13.59
N ILE A 22 -3.39 42.91 12.90
CA ILE A 22 -4.44 42.98 11.89
C ILE A 22 -5.69 42.37 12.53
N GLU A 23 -6.74 43.17 12.68
CA GLU A 23 -7.99 42.76 13.30
C GLU A 23 -9.06 42.53 12.21
N VAL A 24 -9.69 41.36 12.19
CA VAL A 24 -10.77 41.03 11.26
C VAL A 24 -11.86 40.25 11.98
N GLU A 25 -13.10 40.55 11.66
CA GLU A 25 -14.27 39.86 12.19
C GLU A 25 -14.44 38.54 11.47
N LEU A 26 -14.37 37.40 12.18
CA LEU A 26 -14.58 36.07 11.67
C LEU A 26 -15.50 35.30 12.61
N GLY A 27 -16.59 34.75 12.01
CA GLY A 27 -17.60 34.02 12.79
C GLY A 27 -18.32 34.87 13.83
N GLY A 28 -18.45 36.20 13.61
CA GLY A 28 -19.10 37.13 14.54
C GLY A 28 -18.22 37.56 15.73
N GLU A 29 -16.93 37.20 15.73
CA GLU A 29 -15.98 37.61 16.74
C GLU A 29 -14.75 38.31 16.13
N PRO A 30 -14.23 39.40 16.74
CA PRO A 30 -12.99 40.02 16.30
C PRO A 30 -11.80 39.09 16.60
N ARG A 31 -10.99 38.79 15.58
CA ARG A 31 -9.81 37.95 15.67
C ARG A 31 -8.56 38.70 15.24
N GLY A 32 -7.46 38.52 16.00
CA GLY A 32 -6.18 39.17 15.73
C GLY A 32 -5.23 38.28 14.95
N PHE A 33 -4.51 38.87 13.98
CA PHE A 33 -3.53 38.19 13.12
C PHE A 33 -2.19 38.92 13.13
N CYS A 34 -1.10 38.17 13.02
CA CYS A 34 0.26 38.74 13.02
C CYS A 34 0.74 39.17 11.61
N CYS A 35 0.07 38.73 10.54
CA CYS A 35 0.40 39.04 9.16
C CYS A 35 -0.79 38.79 8.21
N PRO A 36 -0.77 39.44 7.00
CA PRO A 36 -1.82 39.26 5.99
C PRO A 36 -2.00 37.80 5.55
N GLY A 37 -0.92 36.99 5.52
CA GLY A 37 -1.00 35.57 5.15
C GLY A 37 -1.79 34.74 6.17
N CYS A 38 -1.57 34.94 7.48
CA CYS A 38 -2.38 34.30 8.53
C CYS A 38 -3.85 34.68 8.45
N MET A 39 -4.13 35.95 8.13
CA MET A 39 -5.47 36.47 7.91
C MET A 39 -6.12 35.78 6.69
N ALA A 40 -5.45 35.71 5.55
CA ALA A 40 -5.96 35.12 4.32
C ALA A 40 -6.30 33.62 4.50
N ILE A 41 -5.44 32.87 5.17
CA ILE A 41 -5.70 31.45 5.48
C ILE A 41 -6.95 31.31 6.37
N ALA A 42 -7.05 32.13 7.41
CA ALA A 42 -8.20 32.06 8.30
C ALA A 42 -9.50 32.48 7.61
N GLN A 43 -9.45 33.48 6.73
CA GLN A 43 -10.60 33.88 5.90
C GLN A 43 -11.01 32.76 4.92
N THR A 44 -10.07 32.09 4.29
CA THR A 44 -10.35 30.94 3.41
C THR A 44 -11.04 29.81 4.18
N ILE A 45 -10.50 29.43 5.34
CA ILE A 45 -11.06 28.35 6.18
C ILE A 45 -12.46 28.70 6.68
N HIS A 46 -12.68 29.93 7.16
CA HIS A 46 -14.01 30.39 7.58
C HIS A 46 -14.97 30.58 6.42
N GLY A 47 -14.53 31.16 5.30
CA GLY A 47 -15.33 31.38 4.10
C GLY A 47 -15.86 30.07 3.50
N GLU A 48 -15.14 28.97 3.69
CA GLU A 48 -15.57 27.64 3.29
C GLU A 48 -16.37 26.89 4.38
N GLY A 49 -16.65 27.51 5.54
CA GLY A 49 -17.37 26.86 6.65
C GLY A 49 -16.60 25.69 7.26
N LEU A 50 -15.27 25.79 7.27
CA LEU A 50 -14.35 24.77 7.83
C LEU A 50 -13.75 25.21 9.18
N GLU A 51 -14.37 26.19 9.86
CA GLU A 51 -13.95 26.75 11.15
C GLU A 51 -13.79 25.71 12.26
N VAL A 52 -14.46 24.55 12.14
CA VAL A 52 -14.29 23.37 13.00
C VAL A 52 -12.83 22.91 13.07
N PHE A 53 -12.01 23.23 12.05
CA PHE A 53 -10.56 23.01 12.07
C PHE A 53 -9.90 23.71 13.25
N TYR A 54 -10.24 24.99 13.52
CA TYR A 54 -9.66 25.75 14.62
C TYR A 54 -10.02 25.18 16.01
N ALA A 55 -11.18 24.53 16.11
CA ALA A 55 -11.58 23.83 17.32
C ALA A 55 -10.93 22.44 17.47
N ARG A 56 -10.55 21.81 16.35
CA ARG A 56 -10.03 20.42 16.32
C ARG A 56 -8.51 20.31 16.11
N ARG A 57 -7.82 21.40 15.72
CA ARG A 57 -6.37 21.35 15.49
C ARG A 57 -5.61 21.13 16.79
N SER A 58 -4.64 20.25 16.79
CA SER A 58 -3.75 19.98 17.92
C SER A 58 -2.54 20.91 17.98
N GLN A 59 -2.28 21.67 16.94
CA GLN A 59 -1.16 22.61 16.84
C GLN A 59 -1.59 23.88 16.09
N SER A 60 -0.92 25.00 16.41
CA SER A 60 -1.06 26.24 15.66
C SER A 60 -0.50 26.09 14.25
N GLY A 61 -1.10 26.79 13.29
CA GLY A 61 -0.58 26.91 11.94
C GLY A 61 0.82 27.58 11.94
N GLU A 62 1.62 27.30 10.91
CA GLU A 62 2.87 28.04 10.71
C GLU A 62 2.59 29.41 10.08
N LYS A 63 3.54 30.34 10.23
CA LYS A 63 3.45 31.65 9.59
C LYS A 63 3.61 31.46 8.07
N PRO A 64 2.60 31.81 7.27
CA PRO A 64 2.60 31.54 5.84
C PRO A 64 3.44 32.57 5.06
N ALA A 65 3.73 32.24 3.80
CA ALA A 65 4.41 33.17 2.90
C ALA A 65 3.49 34.35 2.49
N ALA A 66 4.08 35.49 2.26
CA ALA A 66 3.33 36.75 2.03
C ALA A 66 2.46 36.75 0.75
N TYR A 67 2.78 35.95 -0.26
CA TYR A 67 2.04 35.85 -1.54
C TYR A 67 0.68 35.17 -1.46
N LEU A 68 0.35 34.49 -0.34
CA LEU A 68 -0.93 33.78 -0.18
C LEU A 68 -2.15 34.70 -0.06
N ALA A 69 -1.93 35.98 0.07
CA ALA A 69 -3.01 36.96 0.06
C ALA A 69 -3.60 37.22 -1.35
N SER A 70 -2.90 36.84 -2.42
CA SER A 70 -3.38 36.97 -3.79
C SER A 70 -4.04 35.65 -4.24
N ASN A 71 -5.01 35.73 -5.16
CA ASN A 71 -5.67 34.52 -5.72
C ASN A 71 -4.95 34.02 -6.99
N GLU A 72 -3.77 34.56 -7.29
CA GLU A 72 -2.97 34.23 -8.46
C GLU A 72 -2.01 33.09 -8.15
N ILE A 73 -1.91 32.13 -9.09
CA ILE A 73 -0.97 31.02 -8.96
C ILE A 73 0.47 31.55 -9.04
N PRO A 74 1.31 31.28 -8.03
CA PRO A 74 2.70 31.72 -8.03
C PRO A 74 3.47 31.21 -9.25
N GLU A 75 4.42 32.01 -9.75
CA GLU A 75 5.23 31.65 -10.91
C GLU A 75 5.98 30.32 -10.74
N LYS A 76 6.39 29.99 -9.51
CA LYS A 76 7.06 28.72 -9.19
C LYS A 76 6.18 27.49 -9.43
N LEU A 77 4.84 27.61 -9.42
CA LEU A 77 3.91 26.50 -9.63
C LEU A 77 3.42 26.40 -11.08
N LYS A 78 3.46 27.48 -11.86
CA LYS A 78 3.00 27.49 -13.27
C LYS A 78 3.66 26.41 -14.14
N PRO A 79 4.96 26.06 -13.99
CA PRO A 79 5.58 25.00 -14.81
C PRO A 79 4.91 23.64 -14.68
N TYR A 80 4.22 23.33 -13.58
CA TYR A 80 3.51 22.07 -13.41
C TYR A 80 2.28 21.89 -14.31
N ASP A 81 1.84 22.96 -14.99
CA ASP A 81 0.76 22.92 -15.97
C ASP A 81 1.28 22.69 -17.40
N ASP A 82 2.60 22.75 -17.64
CA ASP A 82 3.19 22.37 -18.91
C ASP A 82 2.84 20.89 -19.21
N PRO A 83 2.31 20.59 -20.42
CA PRO A 83 1.88 19.24 -20.76
C PRO A 83 2.96 18.17 -20.56
N SER A 84 4.22 18.49 -20.86
CA SER A 84 5.35 17.58 -20.72
C SER A 84 5.67 17.28 -19.27
N LEU A 85 5.68 18.31 -18.43
CA LEU A 85 5.94 18.17 -16.99
C LEU A 85 4.73 17.56 -16.26
N ARG A 86 3.52 17.96 -16.63
CA ARG A 86 2.27 17.41 -16.08
C ARG A 86 2.17 15.90 -16.32
N ALA A 87 2.46 15.44 -17.55
CA ALA A 87 2.42 14.01 -17.89
C ALA A 87 3.37 13.16 -17.02
N ARG A 88 4.41 13.75 -16.45
CA ARG A 88 5.34 13.04 -15.54
C ARG A 88 4.77 12.78 -14.15
N PHE A 89 3.82 13.60 -13.71
CA PHE A 89 3.25 13.55 -12.36
C PHE A 89 1.77 13.17 -12.33
N THR A 90 1.15 13.00 -13.50
CA THR A 90 -0.25 12.59 -13.60
C THR A 90 -0.37 11.32 -14.43
N ARG A 91 -1.37 10.50 -14.11
CA ARG A 91 -1.78 9.33 -14.88
C ARG A 91 -3.25 9.45 -15.27
N SER A 92 -3.64 8.85 -16.39
CA SER A 92 -5.06 8.77 -16.77
C SER A 92 -5.82 7.88 -15.79
N SER A 93 -6.96 8.35 -15.31
CA SER A 93 -7.87 7.64 -14.42
C SER A 93 -9.29 7.68 -14.99
N GLY A 94 -9.57 6.83 -15.99
CA GLY A 94 -10.79 6.87 -16.79
C GLY A 94 -10.62 7.65 -18.09
N GLU A 95 -11.71 7.91 -18.82
CA GLU A 95 -11.68 8.54 -20.15
C GLU A 95 -11.33 10.04 -20.11
N GLU A 96 -11.70 10.76 -19.03
CA GLU A 96 -11.55 12.22 -18.96
C GLU A 96 -10.80 12.74 -17.74
N ASN A 97 -10.36 11.87 -16.81
CA ASN A 97 -9.78 12.28 -15.54
C ASN A 97 -8.31 11.95 -15.41
N LEU A 98 -7.61 12.79 -14.67
CA LEU A 98 -6.22 12.58 -14.27
C LEU A 98 -6.14 12.29 -12.77
N GLU A 99 -5.17 11.46 -12.39
CA GLU A 99 -4.83 11.21 -11.01
C GLU A 99 -3.38 11.61 -10.76
N THR A 100 -3.14 12.29 -9.65
CA THR A 100 -1.80 12.69 -9.22
C THR A 100 -1.55 12.27 -7.78
N THR A 101 -0.31 11.89 -7.49
CA THR A 101 0.14 11.68 -6.12
C THR A 101 1.00 12.85 -5.70
N LEU A 102 0.58 13.55 -4.65
CA LEU A 102 1.30 14.67 -4.07
C LEU A 102 1.84 14.26 -2.70
N ARG A 103 2.92 14.88 -2.31
CA ARG A 103 3.44 14.80 -0.95
C ARG A 103 3.10 16.09 -0.22
N LEU A 104 2.44 15.94 0.92
CA LEU A 104 2.15 17.06 1.82
C LEU A 104 3.30 17.24 2.82
N GLU A 105 3.67 18.47 3.05
CA GLU A 105 4.57 18.84 4.14
C GLU A 105 3.81 19.58 5.24
N LYS A 106 4.37 19.52 6.46
CA LYS A 106 3.82 20.22 7.64
C LYS A 106 2.49 19.68 8.17
N ILE A 107 2.00 18.53 7.68
CA ILE A 107 0.85 17.86 8.30
C ILE A 107 1.28 17.18 9.59
N ARG A 108 0.68 17.62 10.72
CA ARG A 108 1.08 17.19 12.07
C ARG A 108 -0.05 16.52 12.86
N CYS A 109 -1.28 16.55 12.38
CA CYS A 109 -2.44 16.00 13.09
C CYS A 109 -3.56 15.58 12.13
N ALA A 110 -4.48 14.74 12.65
CA ALA A 110 -5.65 14.29 11.89
C ALA A 110 -6.58 15.44 11.45
N ALA A 111 -6.65 16.53 12.23
CA ALA A 111 -7.43 17.70 11.82
C ALA A 111 -6.83 18.41 10.60
N CYS A 112 -5.50 18.38 10.44
CA CYS A 112 -4.82 18.91 9.26
C CYS A 112 -5.16 18.09 8.02
N VAL A 113 -5.18 16.76 8.15
CA VAL A 113 -5.61 15.84 7.08
C VAL A 113 -7.04 16.13 6.67
N TRP A 114 -7.95 16.21 7.65
CA TRP A 114 -9.36 16.50 7.41
C TRP A 114 -9.56 17.85 6.71
N LEU A 115 -8.83 18.89 7.14
CA LEU A 115 -8.91 20.21 6.51
C LEU A 115 -8.47 20.17 5.05
N CYS A 116 -7.30 19.58 4.75
CA CYS A 116 -6.80 19.45 3.39
C CYS A 116 -7.77 18.65 2.51
N GLU A 117 -8.31 17.54 3.03
CA GLU A 117 -9.26 16.70 2.31
C GLU A 117 -10.55 17.44 1.98
N GLN A 118 -11.16 18.12 2.97
CA GLN A 118 -12.40 18.87 2.76
C GLN A 118 -12.20 20.09 1.85
N HIS A 119 -11.09 20.79 1.97
CA HIS A 119 -10.77 21.94 1.12
C HIS A 119 -10.55 21.51 -0.34
N LEU A 120 -9.79 20.46 -0.60
CA LEU A 120 -9.58 19.95 -1.95
C LEU A 120 -10.84 19.39 -2.59
N ARG A 121 -11.69 18.66 -1.84
CA ARG A 121 -12.97 18.12 -2.33
C ARG A 121 -13.96 19.21 -2.77
N ARG A 122 -13.86 20.40 -2.23
CA ARG A 122 -14.69 21.56 -2.62
C ARG A 122 -14.22 22.25 -3.88
N ASN A 123 -13.02 21.96 -4.33
CA ASN A 123 -12.48 22.57 -5.53
C ASN A 123 -13.17 22.02 -6.78
N ALA A 124 -13.66 22.92 -7.64
CA ALA A 124 -14.33 22.53 -8.88
C ALA A 124 -13.41 21.70 -9.77
N GLY A 125 -13.81 20.47 -10.08
CA GLY A 125 -13.04 19.55 -10.91
C GLY A 125 -12.24 18.50 -10.14
N VAL A 126 -12.25 18.51 -8.81
CA VAL A 126 -11.73 17.43 -7.96
C VAL A 126 -12.85 16.40 -7.74
N GLU A 127 -12.58 15.13 -8.05
CA GLU A 127 -13.56 14.04 -7.89
C GLU A 127 -13.32 13.25 -6.62
N ASP A 128 -12.07 12.93 -6.32
CA ASP A 128 -11.72 12.19 -5.12
C ASP A 128 -10.38 12.66 -4.56
N VAL A 129 -10.28 12.63 -3.23
CA VAL A 129 -9.07 12.98 -2.48
C VAL A 129 -8.89 11.96 -1.36
N GLN A 130 -7.71 11.38 -1.31
CA GLN A 130 -7.32 10.46 -0.25
C GLN A 130 -5.99 10.91 0.36
N ILE A 131 -5.98 11.16 1.66
CA ILE A 131 -4.80 11.65 2.37
C ILE A 131 -4.34 10.64 3.40
N ASN A 132 -3.07 10.25 3.32
CA ASN A 132 -2.45 9.44 4.35
C ASN A 132 -1.61 10.29 5.30
N TYR A 133 -2.03 10.30 6.55
CA TYR A 133 -1.33 11.01 7.61
C TYR A 133 0.09 10.46 7.87
N VAL A 134 0.26 9.14 7.81
CA VAL A 134 1.53 8.47 8.14
C VAL A 134 2.59 8.65 7.05
N THR A 135 2.19 8.51 5.79
CA THR A 135 3.09 8.67 4.64
C THR A 135 3.16 10.11 4.13
N GLN A 136 2.25 10.97 4.60
CA GLN A 136 2.08 12.35 4.14
C GLN A 136 1.84 12.47 2.63
N LYS A 137 1.26 11.43 2.02
CA LYS A 137 0.89 11.43 0.61
C LYS A 137 -0.58 11.78 0.44
N VAL A 138 -0.88 12.49 -0.64
CA VAL A 138 -2.23 12.78 -1.12
C VAL A 138 -2.37 12.22 -2.52
N ILE A 139 -3.44 11.51 -2.74
CA ILE A 139 -3.87 11.11 -4.08
C ILE A 139 -5.08 11.97 -4.42
N VAL A 140 -4.99 12.67 -5.53
CA VAL A 140 -6.06 13.55 -6.03
C VAL A 140 -6.45 13.08 -7.42
N ARG A 141 -7.74 12.79 -7.59
CA ARG A 141 -8.35 12.53 -8.89
C ARG A 141 -9.09 13.78 -9.33
N PHE A 142 -8.77 14.29 -10.50
CA PHE A 142 -9.31 15.56 -10.98
C PHE A 142 -9.52 15.60 -12.49
N SER A 143 -10.46 16.45 -12.94
CA SER A 143 -10.68 16.72 -14.36
C SER A 143 -9.75 17.82 -14.85
N PRO A 144 -8.84 17.55 -15.83
CA PRO A 144 -7.91 18.54 -16.35
C PRO A 144 -8.59 19.71 -17.10
N VAL A 145 -9.86 19.55 -17.46
CA VAL A 145 -10.68 20.61 -18.09
C VAL A 145 -11.12 21.67 -17.07
N LYS A 146 -11.33 21.27 -15.81
CA LYS A 146 -11.89 22.15 -14.77
C LYS A 146 -10.84 22.69 -13.80
N THR A 147 -9.76 21.95 -13.57
CA THR A 147 -8.68 22.37 -12.66
C THR A 147 -7.32 21.88 -13.16
N SER A 148 -6.24 22.50 -12.69
CA SER A 148 -4.87 22.16 -13.11
C SER A 148 -4.04 21.68 -11.94
N LEU A 149 -2.90 21.00 -12.23
CA LEU A 149 -1.98 20.53 -11.20
C LEU A 149 -1.40 21.70 -10.39
N ALA A 150 -1.01 22.78 -11.05
CA ALA A 150 -0.53 24.00 -10.38
C ALA A 150 -1.61 24.60 -9.47
N ARG A 151 -2.89 24.56 -9.90
CA ARG A 151 -3.99 25.05 -9.08
C ARG A 151 -4.19 24.19 -7.84
N LEU A 152 -4.12 22.86 -7.94
CA LEU A 152 -4.23 21.97 -6.78
C LEU A 152 -3.11 22.21 -5.76
N LEU A 153 -1.88 22.36 -6.21
CA LEU A 153 -0.75 22.69 -5.35
C LEU A 153 -0.95 24.05 -4.62
N PHE A 154 -1.43 25.04 -5.36
CA PHE A 154 -1.71 26.37 -4.81
C PHE A 154 -2.85 26.36 -3.77
N GLU A 155 -3.93 25.60 -4.01
CA GLU A 155 -5.02 25.46 -3.04
C GLU A 155 -4.55 24.84 -1.72
N ILE A 156 -3.61 23.87 -1.78
CA ILE A 156 -3.01 23.31 -0.57
C ILE A 156 -2.16 24.37 0.16
N GLU A 157 -1.43 25.20 -0.58
CA GLU A 157 -0.67 26.31 0.03
C GLU A 157 -1.61 27.36 0.67
N ARG A 158 -2.78 27.63 0.08
CA ARG A 158 -3.78 28.57 0.60
C ARG A 158 -4.31 28.24 1.99
N ILE A 159 -4.30 26.99 2.38
CA ILE A 159 -4.69 26.56 3.73
C ILE A 159 -3.48 26.35 4.66
N GLY A 160 -2.28 26.78 4.23
CA GLY A 160 -1.06 26.83 5.06
C GLY A 160 -0.21 25.56 5.04
N TYR A 161 -0.43 24.67 4.09
CA TYR A 161 0.39 23.48 3.89
C TYR A 161 1.21 23.61 2.60
N GLU A 162 2.29 22.84 2.49
CA GLU A 162 3.09 22.75 1.27
C GLU A 162 2.88 21.37 0.64
N ALA A 163 2.75 21.34 -0.69
CA ALA A 163 2.63 20.10 -1.44
C ALA A 163 3.57 20.12 -2.64
N TRP A 164 4.13 18.95 -2.93
CA TRP A 164 4.98 18.71 -4.10
C TRP A 164 4.55 17.45 -4.81
N PRO A 165 4.66 17.35 -6.13
CA PRO A 165 4.48 16.09 -6.83
C PRO A 165 5.42 15.03 -6.26
N PHE A 166 4.90 13.83 -6.04
CA PHE A 166 5.66 12.75 -5.41
C PHE A 166 6.68 12.17 -6.37
N GLU A 167 7.96 12.17 -5.96
CA GLU A 167 9.06 11.49 -6.63
C GLU A 167 9.58 10.34 -5.76
N PRO A 168 9.59 9.09 -6.26
CA PRO A 168 10.05 7.93 -5.48
C PRO A 168 11.49 8.04 -4.98
N SER A 169 12.38 8.74 -5.70
CA SER A 169 13.77 8.96 -5.31
C SER A 169 13.93 9.74 -4.01
N GLN A 170 13.04 10.68 -3.72
CA GLN A 170 13.11 11.51 -2.51
C GLN A 170 12.64 10.77 -1.26
N SER A 171 11.78 9.75 -1.38
CA SER A 171 11.31 8.94 -0.25
C SER A 171 12.45 8.14 0.39
N LEU A 172 13.37 7.63 -0.43
CA LEU A 172 14.53 6.88 -0.03
C LEU A 172 15.55 7.71 0.76
N ASP A 173 15.78 8.93 0.33
CA ASP A 173 16.73 9.81 1.03
C ASP A 173 16.19 10.22 2.40
N ARG A 174 14.88 10.33 2.56
CA ARG A 174 14.27 10.59 3.87
C ARG A 174 14.29 9.36 4.77
N ALA A 175 13.96 8.18 4.26
CA ALA A 175 14.07 6.93 5.02
C ALA A 175 15.50 6.72 5.53
N LYS A 176 16.52 7.03 4.68
CA LYS A 176 17.93 7.04 5.09
C LYS A 176 18.22 8.10 6.14
N LYS A 177 17.68 9.33 6.00
CA LYS A 177 17.85 10.42 6.98
C LYS A 177 17.21 10.07 8.33
N GLU A 178 16.00 9.53 8.33
CA GLU A 178 15.29 9.08 9.54
C GLU A 178 16.08 7.98 10.25
N ARG A 179 16.53 6.96 9.50
CA ARG A 179 17.37 5.88 10.01
C ARG A 179 18.69 6.41 10.58
N ARG A 180 19.37 7.32 9.88
CA ARG A 180 20.62 7.93 10.33
C ARG A 180 20.41 8.79 11.59
N SER A 181 19.35 9.59 11.64
CA SER A 181 19.01 10.40 12.79
C SER A 181 18.77 9.55 14.03
N LEU A 182 17.96 8.47 13.90
CA LEU A 182 17.68 7.57 15.00
C LEU A 182 18.94 6.79 15.45
N LEU A 183 19.76 6.37 14.49
CA LEU A 183 21.03 5.69 14.78
C LEU A 183 22.02 6.59 15.53
N LEU A 184 22.14 7.86 15.16
CA LEU A 184 22.99 8.83 15.87
C LEU A 184 22.49 9.06 17.30
N ARG A 185 21.17 9.21 17.50
CA ARG A 185 20.57 9.35 18.83
C ARG A 185 20.78 8.10 19.69
N LEU A 186 20.63 6.93 19.09
CA LEU A 186 20.93 5.65 19.74
C LEU A 186 22.44 5.56 20.11
N GLY A 187 23.34 5.96 19.20
CA GLY A 187 24.77 5.99 19.46
C GLY A 187 25.14 6.86 20.66
N VAL A 188 24.58 8.08 20.73
CA VAL A 188 24.80 8.97 21.89
C VAL A 188 24.23 8.37 23.19
N ALA A 189 23.04 7.77 23.13
CA ALA A 189 22.43 7.10 24.30
C ALA A 189 23.24 5.89 24.76
N MET A 190 23.75 5.06 23.83
CA MET A 190 24.58 3.88 24.15
C MET A 190 25.93 4.28 24.75
N LEU A 191 26.58 5.30 24.20
CA LEU A 191 27.83 5.82 24.75
C LEU A 191 27.60 6.41 26.17
N GLY A 192 26.56 7.21 26.34
CA GLY A 192 26.16 7.75 27.63
C GLY A 192 25.88 6.64 28.66
N MET A 193 25.08 5.63 28.26
CA MET A 193 24.77 4.46 29.08
C MET A 193 26.04 3.73 29.51
N MET A 194 26.96 3.45 28.58
CA MET A 194 28.18 2.70 28.86
C MET A 194 29.09 3.43 29.87
N GLN A 195 29.21 4.75 29.70
CA GLN A 195 30.05 5.55 30.60
C GLN A 195 29.39 5.70 31.98
N VAL A 196 28.12 6.00 32.05
CA VAL A 196 27.41 6.17 33.33
C VAL A 196 27.34 4.85 34.09
N MET A 197 27.13 3.71 33.40
CA MET A 197 27.18 2.38 34.03
C MET A 197 28.56 2.05 34.58
N MET A 198 29.64 2.43 33.89
CA MET A 198 30.98 2.25 34.39
C MET A 198 31.20 3.03 35.69
N TYR A 199 30.68 4.22 35.83
CA TYR A 199 30.78 5.02 37.07
C TYR A 199 29.84 4.54 38.18
N ALA A 200 28.70 3.92 37.84
CA ALA A 200 27.80 3.33 38.82
C ALA A 200 28.23 1.95 39.32
N TRP A 201 29.11 1.24 38.56
CA TRP A 201 29.55 -0.13 38.88
C TRP A 201 30.14 -0.28 40.27
N PRO A 202 31.05 0.63 40.76
CA PRO A 202 31.65 0.51 42.08
C PRO A 202 30.60 0.54 43.22
N THR A 203 29.55 1.32 43.08
CA THR A 203 28.43 1.40 44.04
C THR A 203 27.62 0.12 44.10
N TYR A 204 27.45 -0.59 42.98
CA TYR A 204 26.76 -1.88 42.94
C TYR A 204 27.55 -3.04 43.53
N VAL A 205 28.86 -3.00 43.42
CA VAL A 205 29.78 -4.07 43.92
C VAL A 205 30.17 -3.85 45.36
N GLY A 206 29.75 -2.73 45.98
CA GLY A 206 30.06 -2.41 47.38
C GLY A 206 31.55 -2.10 47.60
N ALA A 207 32.23 -1.51 46.63
CA ALA A 207 33.62 -1.07 46.77
C ALA A 207 33.72 0.07 47.78
N ASP A 208 34.71 0.05 48.67
CA ASP A 208 35.01 1.14 49.59
C ASP A 208 35.47 2.40 48.83
N ILE A 209 34.49 3.28 48.54
CA ILE A 209 34.71 4.56 47.86
C ILE A 209 34.63 5.67 48.90
N THR A 210 35.59 6.61 48.82
CA THR A 210 35.51 7.82 49.65
C THR A 210 34.29 8.66 49.25
N PRO A 211 33.58 9.32 50.20
CA PRO A 211 32.41 10.15 49.92
C PRO A 211 32.67 11.25 48.86
N GLU A 212 33.85 11.79 48.81
CA GLU A 212 34.24 12.81 47.82
C GLU A 212 34.27 12.24 46.38
N PHE A 213 34.72 10.97 46.23
CA PHE A 213 34.74 10.31 44.94
C PHE A 213 33.36 9.90 44.48
N GLU A 214 32.47 9.50 45.37
CA GLU A 214 31.09 9.21 45.08
C GLU A 214 30.33 10.45 44.56
N ILE A 215 30.55 11.60 45.18
CA ILE A 215 30.01 12.89 44.72
C ILE A 215 30.56 13.26 43.34
N LEU A 216 31.86 13.08 43.08
CA LEU A 216 32.45 13.37 41.77
C LEU A 216 31.88 12.46 40.68
N LEU A 217 31.73 11.16 40.93
CA LEU A 217 31.14 10.20 39.99
C LEU A 217 29.66 10.51 39.73
N GLY A 218 28.95 10.98 40.76
CA GLY A 218 27.56 11.43 40.64
C GLY A 218 27.41 12.64 39.70
N TRP A 219 28.21 13.69 39.88
CA TRP A 219 28.21 14.86 39.01
C TRP A 219 28.67 14.53 37.58
N THR A 220 29.63 13.64 37.40
CA THR A 220 30.05 13.19 36.08
C THR A 220 28.95 12.41 35.37
N SER A 221 28.25 11.53 36.09
CA SER A 221 27.09 10.79 35.60
C SER A 221 25.94 11.74 35.22
N TRP A 222 25.67 12.76 36.02
CA TRP A 222 24.70 13.80 35.70
C TRP A 222 25.06 14.54 34.41
N ALA A 223 26.32 15.01 34.29
CA ALA A 223 26.82 15.74 33.10
C ALA A 223 26.71 14.90 31.82
N LEU A 224 26.97 13.59 31.88
CA LEU A 224 26.83 12.69 30.75
C LEU A 224 25.35 12.35 30.43
N THR A 225 24.49 12.40 31.43
CA THR A 225 23.04 12.14 31.23
C THR A 225 22.35 13.32 30.53
N VAL A 226 22.79 14.56 30.72
CA VAL A 226 22.20 15.75 30.09
C VAL A 226 22.15 15.67 28.55
N PRO A 227 23.24 15.34 27.80
CA PRO A 227 23.18 15.14 26.37
C PRO A 227 22.22 14.02 25.95
N VAL A 228 22.12 12.94 26.72
CA VAL A 228 21.19 11.85 26.45
C VAL A 228 19.74 12.33 26.59
N MET A 229 19.43 13.12 27.63
CA MET A 229 18.09 13.67 27.84
C MET A 229 17.69 14.68 26.76
N VAL A 230 18.59 15.62 26.43
CA VAL A 230 18.30 16.70 25.49
C VAL A 230 18.30 16.22 24.04
N TYR A 231 19.33 15.49 23.62
CA TYR A 231 19.49 15.07 22.23
C TYR A 231 18.81 13.74 21.93
N SER A 232 19.09 12.69 22.73
CA SER A 232 18.60 11.34 22.44
C SER A 232 17.11 11.18 22.80
N ALA A 233 16.69 11.63 23.97
CA ALA A 233 15.29 11.59 24.42
C ALA A 233 14.43 12.76 23.89
N GLY A 234 15.04 13.75 23.23
CA GLY A 234 14.35 14.94 22.71
C GLY A 234 13.05 14.65 21.92
N PRO A 235 13.02 13.70 20.96
CA PRO A 235 11.79 13.35 20.25
C PRO A 235 10.68 12.78 21.15
N ILE A 236 11.04 12.06 22.22
CA ILE A 236 10.08 11.51 23.19
C ILE A 236 9.40 12.67 23.93
N PHE A 237 10.16 13.63 24.41
CA PHE A 237 9.64 14.82 25.06
C PHE A 237 8.77 15.67 24.13
N GLN A 238 9.19 15.85 22.87
CA GLN A 238 8.40 16.55 21.88
C GLN A 238 7.07 15.86 21.61
N ALA A 239 7.07 14.53 21.41
CA ALA A 239 5.85 13.76 21.18
C ALA A 239 4.90 13.79 22.40
N ALA A 240 5.44 13.70 23.63
CA ALA A 240 4.68 13.81 24.85
C ALA A 240 4.05 15.20 25.02
N TRP A 241 4.83 16.24 24.77
CA TRP A 241 4.35 17.63 24.83
C TRP A 241 3.21 17.88 23.86
N HIS A 242 3.34 17.41 22.62
CA HIS A 242 2.28 17.51 21.61
C HIS A 242 1.03 16.73 22.01
N SER A 243 1.20 15.55 22.60
CA SER A 243 0.07 14.74 23.10
C SER A 243 -0.67 15.43 24.25
N ILE A 244 0.03 16.09 25.16
CA ILE A 244 -0.56 16.86 26.27
C ILE A 244 -1.30 18.09 25.74
N GLN A 245 -0.73 18.81 24.77
CA GLN A 245 -1.40 19.95 24.16
C GLN A 245 -2.68 19.57 23.41
N SER A 246 -2.70 18.40 22.77
CA SER A 246 -3.86 17.89 22.03
C SER A 246 -4.93 17.28 22.95
N PHE A 247 -4.64 17.02 24.23
CA PHE A 247 -5.56 16.39 25.18
C PHE A 247 -6.88 17.16 25.37
N LYS A 248 -6.86 18.50 25.28
CA LYS A 248 -8.08 19.33 25.36
C LYS A 248 -9.04 19.10 24.19
N GLN A 249 -8.55 18.56 23.06
CA GLN A 249 -9.31 18.42 21.82
C GLN A 249 -9.64 16.93 21.52
N THR A 250 -8.72 16.05 21.84
CA THR A 250 -8.91 14.60 21.82
C THR A 250 -8.46 14.06 23.17
N PRO A 251 -9.39 13.62 24.05
CA PRO A 251 -9.04 13.17 25.39
C PRO A 251 -8.32 11.80 25.36
N MET A 252 -7.23 11.74 24.59
CA MET A 252 -6.38 10.56 24.42
C MET A 252 -4.93 10.95 24.65
N LEU A 253 -4.31 10.38 25.67
CA LEU A 253 -2.88 10.55 25.93
C LEU A 253 -2.07 9.57 25.10
N GLY A 254 -1.05 10.09 24.42
CA GLY A 254 -0.09 9.26 23.67
C GLY A 254 0.82 8.46 24.60
N MET A 255 1.38 7.38 24.06
CA MET A 255 2.28 6.47 24.77
C MET A 255 3.59 7.12 25.27
N ASP A 256 4.02 8.21 24.62
CA ASP A 256 5.23 8.94 25.00
C ASP A 256 5.08 9.75 26.27
N VAL A 257 3.83 10.02 26.74
CA VAL A 257 3.57 10.83 27.94
C VAL A 257 4.06 10.13 29.22
N PRO A 258 3.71 8.87 29.53
CA PRO A 258 4.27 8.17 30.68
C PRO A 258 5.78 8.05 30.65
N ILE A 259 6.36 7.80 29.47
CA ILE A 259 7.81 7.65 29.28
C ILE A 259 8.53 8.97 29.56
N ALA A 260 8.08 10.07 28.96
CA ALA A 260 8.64 11.38 29.17
C ALA A 260 8.52 11.82 30.65
N LEU A 261 7.38 11.51 31.28
CA LEU A 261 7.14 11.78 32.70
C LEU A 261 8.09 10.99 33.59
N ALA A 262 8.27 9.69 33.31
CA ALA A 262 9.22 8.83 34.05
C ALA A 262 10.65 9.37 33.96
N LEU A 263 11.12 9.71 32.74
CA LEU A 263 12.44 10.25 32.51
C LEU A 263 12.65 11.60 33.22
N ALA A 264 11.68 12.50 33.11
CA ALA A 264 11.74 13.81 33.79
C ALA A 264 11.79 13.67 35.31
N LEU A 265 10.87 12.85 35.89
CA LEU A 265 10.82 12.63 37.34
C LEU A 265 12.09 11.95 37.86
N ALA A 266 12.60 10.92 37.16
CA ALA A 266 13.84 10.24 37.54
C ALA A 266 15.04 11.20 37.48
N PHE A 267 15.13 12.06 36.45
CA PHE A 267 16.20 13.05 36.32
C PHE A 267 16.13 14.11 37.41
N ILE A 268 14.94 14.62 37.71
CA ILE A 268 14.72 15.61 38.78
C ILE A 268 15.07 14.98 40.14
N ALA A 269 14.54 13.79 40.44
CA ALA A 269 14.81 13.10 41.70
C ALA A 269 16.31 12.80 41.86
N GLY A 270 16.97 12.28 40.80
CA GLY A 270 18.40 12.04 40.81
C GLY A 270 19.25 13.30 41.02
N THR A 271 18.83 14.42 40.44
CA THR A 271 19.48 15.72 40.64
C THR A 271 19.29 16.25 42.08
N ILE A 272 18.09 16.12 42.65
CA ILE A 272 17.83 16.51 44.05
C ILE A 272 18.68 15.66 44.98
N ASN A 273 18.73 14.33 44.79
CA ASN A 273 19.55 13.45 45.60
C ASN A 273 21.03 13.80 45.54
N LEU A 274 21.53 14.15 44.36
CA LEU A 274 22.92 14.56 44.15
C LEU A 274 23.25 15.86 44.87
N VAL A 275 22.34 16.87 44.84
CA VAL A 275 22.52 18.18 45.49
C VAL A 275 22.41 18.08 46.99
N THR A 276 21.48 17.26 47.50
CA THR A 276 21.23 17.08 48.96
C THR A 276 22.15 16.07 49.63
N GLY A 277 22.90 15.27 48.82
CA GLY A 277 23.71 14.17 49.34
C GLY A 277 22.86 13.02 49.93
N ALA A 278 21.57 12.95 49.61
CA ALA A 278 20.60 12.06 50.27
C ALA A 278 20.43 10.70 49.54
N GLY A 279 21.44 10.25 48.75
CA GLY A 279 21.35 8.93 48.09
C GLY A 279 21.82 8.90 46.64
N HIS A 280 21.67 7.73 46.00
CA HIS A 280 22.13 7.51 44.63
C HIS A 280 21.28 8.27 43.57
N GLY A 281 21.94 8.81 42.56
CA GLY A 281 21.27 9.37 41.36
C GLY A 281 20.81 8.20 40.46
N TYR A 282 19.65 8.32 39.82
CA TYR A 282 19.08 7.33 38.88
C TYR A 282 19.61 7.51 37.44
N PHE A 283 20.81 8.08 37.27
CA PHE A 283 21.35 8.48 35.95
C PHE A 283 21.70 7.30 35.07
N ASP A 284 22.17 6.19 35.66
CA ASP A 284 22.40 4.90 35.01
C ASP A 284 21.10 4.30 34.45
N SER A 285 20.05 4.28 35.26
CA SER A 285 18.73 3.79 34.86
C SER A 285 18.12 4.64 33.74
N ILE A 286 18.28 5.97 33.81
CA ILE A 286 17.78 6.90 32.78
C ILE A 286 18.49 6.64 31.45
N THR A 287 19.82 6.63 31.42
CA THR A 287 20.60 6.45 30.20
C THR A 287 20.36 5.08 29.56
N MET A 288 20.29 4.03 30.39
CA MET A 288 19.97 2.69 29.96
C MET A 288 18.55 2.59 29.36
N PHE A 289 17.58 3.19 30.03
CA PHE A 289 16.20 3.20 29.56
C PHE A 289 16.03 3.92 28.22
N VAL A 290 16.67 5.09 28.05
CA VAL A 290 16.68 5.81 26.76
C VAL A 290 17.36 4.99 25.68
N ALA A 291 18.50 4.36 25.97
CA ALA A 291 19.20 3.51 25.02
C ALA A 291 18.34 2.32 24.56
N PHE A 292 17.69 1.62 25.47
CA PHE A 292 16.83 0.47 25.15
C PHE A 292 15.58 0.85 24.37
N ILE A 293 14.92 1.97 24.72
CA ILE A 293 13.78 2.48 23.94
C ILE A 293 14.21 2.83 22.51
N LEU A 294 15.31 3.53 22.35
CA LEU A 294 15.80 3.90 21.02
C LEU A 294 16.26 2.67 20.21
N ALA A 295 16.85 1.66 20.86
CA ALA A 295 17.19 0.39 20.22
C ALA A 295 15.92 -0.33 19.72
N ALA A 296 14.90 -0.44 20.57
CA ALA A 296 13.61 -1.03 20.18
C ALA A 296 12.96 -0.26 19.01
N ARG A 297 12.92 1.07 19.07
CA ARG A 297 12.41 1.92 17.97
C ARG A 297 13.25 1.79 16.69
N TYR A 298 14.55 1.59 16.80
CA TYR A 298 15.40 1.36 15.63
C TYR A 298 15.09 0.02 14.95
N VAL A 299 14.92 -1.05 15.71
CA VAL A 299 14.52 -2.37 15.18
C VAL A 299 13.12 -2.28 14.54
N GLU A 300 12.18 -1.58 15.18
CA GLU A 300 10.86 -1.30 14.64
C GLU A 300 10.93 -0.55 13.30
N LEU A 301 11.73 0.52 13.24
CA LEU A 301 11.93 1.30 12.01
C LEU A 301 12.47 0.43 10.88
N LEU A 302 13.46 -0.44 11.14
CA LEU A 302 13.99 -1.39 10.16
C LEU A 302 12.90 -2.35 9.67
N ALA A 303 12.14 -2.94 10.59
CA ALA A 303 11.07 -3.87 10.24
C ALA A 303 9.98 -3.20 9.39
N ARG A 304 9.63 -1.95 9.71
CA ARG A 304 8.65 -1.16 8.98
C ARG A 304 9.16 -0.73 7.59
N GLN A 305 10.40 -0.26 7.49
CA GLN A 305 11.00 0.15 6.21
C GLN A 305 11.15 -1.03 5.26
N ASP A 306 11.57 -2.18 5.75
CA ASP A 306 11.66 -3.40 4.95
C ASP A 306 10.29 -3.89 4.44
N ALA A 307 9.23 -3.74 5.25
CA ALA A 307 7.88 -4.12 4.84
C ALA A 307 7.29 -3.15 3.78
N GLN A 308 7.68 -1.88 3.83
CA GLN A 308 7.25 -0.84 2.88
C GLN A 308 8.08 -0.83 1.59
N GLY A 309 9.24 -1.45 1.58
CA GLY A 309 10.21 -1.41 0.47
C GLY A 309 9.77 -2.09 -0.83
N GLY A 310 8.65 -2.83 -0.85
CA GLY A 310 8.19 -3.55 -2.05
C GLY A 310 7.87 -2.63 -3.23
N ALA A 311 7.12 -1.56 -3.02
CA ALA A 311 6.75 -0.60 -4.08
C ALA A 311 7.96 0.22 -4.55
N GLU A 312 8.82 0.62 -3.61
CA GLU A 312 10.04 1.38 -3.91
C GLU A 312 11.11 0.52 -4.59
N ALA A 313 11.18 -0.78 -4.27
CA ALA A 313 12.08 -1.72 -4.93
C ALA A 313 11.72 -1.91 -6.41
N LEU A 314 10.42 -1.92 -6.75
CA LEU A 314 9.94 -1.98 -8.13
C LEU A 314 10.36 -0.73 -8.92
N ALA A 315 10.20 0.46 -8.35
CA ALA A 315 10.56 1.71 -9.01
C ALA A 315 12.08 1.90 -9.18
N LYS A 316 12.91 1.31 -8.31
CA LYS A 316 14.38 1.39 -8.39
C LYS A 316 15.01 0.60 -9.51
N GLN A 317 14.33 -0.39 -10.04
CA GLN A 317 14.89 -1.26 -11.08
C GLN A 317 14.82 -0.60 -12.47
N LEU A 318 14.06 0.49 -12.62
CA LEU A 318 14.04 1.23 -13.88
C LEU A 318 15.37 1.97 -14.10
N PRO A 319 15.98 1.86 -15.29
CA PRO A 319 17.19 2.56 -15.63
C PRO A 319 16.95 4.08 -15.71
N ALA A 320 17.94 4.85 -15.33
CA ALA A 320 17.88 6.32 -15.43
C ALA A 320 18.07 6.82 -16.87
N THR A 321 18.80 6.06 -17.69
CA THR A 321 19.13 6.37 -19.09
C THR A 321 18.78 5.21 -20.00
N CYS A 322 18.56 5.48 -21.27
CA CYS A 322 18.28 4.51 -22.32
C CYS A 322 18.95 4.90 -23.64
N GLU A 323 19.12 3.93 -24.53
CA GLU A 323 19.61 4.14 -25.87
C GLU A 323 18.44 4.39 -26.84
N ARG A 324 18.35 5.61 -27.35
CA ARG A 324 17.34 6.03 -28.33
C ARG A 324 17.93 5.94 -29.75
N ALA A 325 17.21 5.27 -30.65
CA ALA A 325 17.58 5.21 -32.06
C ALA A 325 17.11 6.47 -32.79
N LEU A 326 18.08 7.18 -33.42
CA LEU A 326 17.80 8.36 -34.18
C LEU A 326 17.40 7.97 -35.62
N ASN A 327 16.26 8.51 -36.10
CA ASN A 327 15.77 8.30 -37.48
C ASN A 327 15.60 6.82 -37.91
N TYR A 328 15.21 5.96 -36.96
CA TYR A 328 14.91 4.56 -37.24
C TYR A 328 13.74 4.40 -38.24
N PRO A 329 13.78 3.51 -39.26
CA PRO A 329 14.82 2.50 -39.55
C PRO A 329 15.97 3.01 -40.46
N ALA A 330 15.97 4.26 -40.90
CA ALA A 330 16.94 4.79 -41.87
C ALA A 330 18.38 4.89 -41.31
N SER A 331 18.52 5.02 -39.98
CA SER A 331 19.81 5.05 -39.27
C SER A 331 19.77 4.18 -38.05
N GLN A 332 20.89 3.51 -37.73
CA GLN A 332 21.10 2.80 -36.47
C GLN A 332 21.94 3.61 -35.48
N GLU A 333 22.06 4.92 -35.67
CA GLU A 333 22.76 5.79 -34.74
C GLU A 333 21.98 5.90 -33.44
N LEU A 334 22.69 5.69 -32.32
CA LEU A 334 22.13 5.64 -30.98
C LEU A 334 22.55 6.86 -30.15
N ASP A 335 21.61 7.43 -29.46
CA ASP A 335 21.82 8.53 -28.52
C ASP A 335 21.44 8.08 -27.10
N VAL A 336 22.33 8.28 -26.14
CA VAL A 336 22.07 7.93 -24.73
C VAL A 336 21.37 9.11 -24.07
N VAL A 337 20.09 8.92 -23.76
CA VAL A 337 19.25 9.96 -23.18
C VAL A 337 18.67 9.51 -21.83
N PRO A 338 18.37 10.45 -20.92
CA PRO A 338 17.56 10.14 -19.75
C PRO A 338 16.18 9.62 -20.18
N VAL A 339 15.71 8.52 -19.56
CA VAL A 339 14.39 7.92 -19.87
C VAL A 339 13.26 8.94 -19.75
N VAL A 340 13.40 9.91 -18.85
CA VAL A 340 12.42 10.99 -18.67
C VAL A 340 12.27 11.93 -19.85
N ASN A 341 13.24 11.94 -20.76
CA ASN A 341 13.22 12.79 -21.98
C ASN A 341 12.71 12.02 -23.21
N CYS A 342 12.33 10.74 -23.04
CA CYS A 342 11.76 9.94 -24.12
C CYS A 342 10.26 10.21 -24.25
N ASN A 343 9.77 10.17 -25.51
CA ASN A 343 8.37 10.39 -25.82
C ASN A 343 7.74 9.14 -26.45
N PRO A 344 6.41 8.94 -26.30
CA PRO A 344 5.71 7.90 -27.05
C PRO A 344 5.93 8.03 -28.56
N GLY A 345 6.16 6.88 -29.23
CA GLY A 345 6.46 6.79 -30.66
C GLY A 345 7.94 6.71 -30.99
N GLU A 346 8.85 7.15 -30.10
CA GLU A 346 10.29 6.99 -30.28
C GLU A 346 10.70 5.52 -30.19
N VAL A 347 11.86 5.18 -30.78
CA VAL A 347 12.38 3.81 -30.79
C VAL A 347 13.58 3.72 -29.85
N LEU A 348 13.55 2.72 -28.98
CA LEU A 348 14.64 2.41 -28.06
C LEU A 348 15.28 1.08 -28.42
N ARG A 349 16.59 1.00 -28.22
CA ARG A 349 17.34 -0.25 -28.20
C ARG A 349 17.55 -0.70 -26.75
N VAL A 350 17.35 -2.00 -26.51
CA VAL A 350 17.63 -2.60 -25.19
C VAL A 350 18.54 -3.81 -25.42
N SER A 351 19.75 -3.74 -24.90
CA SER A 351 20.79 -4.76 -25.02
C SER A 351 20.53 -5.95 -24.09
N PRO A 352 21.07 -7.15 -24.37
CA PRO A 352 21.01 -8.28 -23.43
C PRO A 352 21.60 -7.93 -22.07
N GLY A 353 20.91 -8.32 -20.99
CA GLY A 353 21.28 -7.97 -19.60
C GLY A 353 20.77 -6.61 -19.15
N GLU A 354 20.20 -5.79 -20.02
CA GLU A 354 19.63 -4.49 -19.66
C GLU A 354 18.14 -4.61 -19.28
N VAL A 355 17.69 -3.63 -18.51
CA VAL A 355 16.29 -3.47 -18.12
C VAL A 355 15.55 -2.64 -19.14
N VAL A 356 14.37 -3.08 -19.55
CA VAL A 356 13.47 -2.34 -20.45
C VAL A 356 13.03 -1.04 -19.76
N PRO A 357 13.29 0.15 -20.35
CA PRO A 357 13.10 1.44 -19.68
C PRO A 357 11.67 1.99 -19.73
N ALA A 358 10.86 1.52 -20.69
CA ALA A 358 9.51 2.04 -20.97
C ALA A 358 8.59 0.91 -21.43
N ASP A 359 7.27 1.11 -21.40
CA ASP A 359 6.35 0.16 -22.05
C ASP A 359 6.27 0.44 -23.54
N GLY A 360 6.22 -0.62 -24.36
CA GLY A 360 6.16 -0.47 -25.81
C GLY A 360 5.91 -1.76 -26.56
N ILE A 361 6.07 -1.71 -27.87
CA ILE A 361 5.89 -2.83 -28.79
C ILE A 361 7.25 -3.20 -29.40
N LEU A 362 7.57 -4.48 -29.41
CA LEU A 362 8.76 -5.03 -30.04
C LEU A 362 8.63 -4.88 -31.57
N ILE A 363 9.57 -4.17 -32.19
CA ILE A 363 9.52 -3.89 -33.65
C ILE A 363 10.60 -4.63 -34.43
N GLU A 364 11.70 -5.04 -33.78
CA GLU A 364 12.77 -5.78 -34.43
C GLU A 364 13.46 -6.70 -33.40
N ASN A 365 13.91 -7.88 -33.85
CA ASN A 365 14.62 -8.91 -33.14
C ASN A 365 13.80 -9.55 -32.00
N ALA A 366 13.36 -10.78 -32.19
CA ALA A 366 12.77 -11.59 -31.12
C ALA A 366 13.80 -11.83 -30.00
N SER A 367 13.35 -11.74 -28.75
CA SER A 367 14.18 -12.00 -27.57
C SER A 367 13.39 -12.70 -26.48
N ALA A 368 14.08 -13.20 -25.45
CA ALA A 368 13.45 -13.66 -24.22
C ALA A 368 13.60 -12.60 -23.12
N LEU A 369 12.49 -12.31 -22.45
CA LEU A 369 12.43 -11.33 -21.35
C LEU A 369 12.14 -12.05 -20.04
N ASP A 370 12.88 -11.70 -19.00
CA ASP A 370 12.51 -12.04 -17.62
C ASP A 370 11.47 -11.05 -17.11
N GLU A 371 10.25 -11.53 -17.01
CA GLU A 371 9.10 -10.75 -16.52
C GLU A 371 8.79 -11.06 -15.05
N SER A 372 9.69 -11.74 -14.33
CA SER A 372 9.47 -12.19 -12.94
C SER A 372 9.08 -11.07 -11.99
N LEU A 373 9.56 -9.85 -12.26
CA LEU A 373 9.22 -8.66 -11.49
C LEU A 373 7.73 -8.28 -11.59
N LEU A 374 7.10 -8.53 -12.74
CA LEU A 374 5.71 -8.19 -13.01
C LEU A 374 4.76 -9.36 -12.78
N THR A 375 5.22 -10.57 -13.08
CA THR A 375 4.39 -11.79 -13.07
C THR A 375 4.68 -12.70 -11.88
N GLY A 376 5.85 -12.55 -11.25
CA GLY A 376 6.33 -13.45 -10.18
C GLY A 376 6.90 -14.78 -10.71
N GLU A 377 6.93 -15.01 -12.03
CA GLU A 377 7.46 -16.23 -12.62
C GLU A 377 8.91 -16.07 -13.10
N SER A 378 9.79 -16.98 -12.69
CA SER A 378 11.23 -16.93 -13.01
C SER A 378 11.58 -17.47 -14.39
N LYS A 379 10.63 -18.00 -15.17
CA LYS A 379 10.90 -18.47 -16.52
C LYS A 379 10.88 -17.32 -17.51
N PRO A 380 11.94 -17.16 -18.33
CA PRO A 380 11.94 -16.16 -19.40
C PRO A 380 10.80 -16.39 -20.38
N VAL A 381 10.16 -15.32 -20.80
CA VAL A 381 9.07 -15.31 -21.77
C VAL A 381 9.61 -14.91 -23.12
N GLU A 382 9.48 -15.77 -24.13
CA GLU A 382 9.85 -15.44 -25.50
C GLU A 382 8.91 -14.38 -26.07
N LYS A 383 9.47 -13.31 -26.64
CA LYS A 383 8.75 -12.21 -27.31
C LYS A 383 9.07 -12.18 -28.79
N LYS A 384 8.02 -12.13 -29.59
CA LYS A 384 8.08 -11.99 -31.06
C LYS A 384 7.81 -10.54 -31.46
N ILE A 385 8.17 -10.19 -32.68
CA ILE A 385 7.88 -8.87 -33.26
C ILE A 385 6.36 -8.62 -33.20
N GLY A 386 5.96 -7.47 -32.71
CA GLY A 386 4.57 -7.10 -32.46
C GLY A 386 4.08 -7.35 -31.04
N ASP A 387 4.84 -8.09 -30.21
CA ASP A 387 4.49 -8.32 -28.80
C ASP A 387 4.78 -7.09 -27.95
N ARG A 388 3.99 -6.93 -26.89
CA ARG A 388 4.22 -5.89 -25.88
C ARG A 388 5.38 -6.27 -24.96
N VAL A 389 6.24 -5.28 -24.70
CA VAL A 389 7.31 -5.33 -23.72
C VAL A 389 7.07 -4.26 -22.67
N TYR A 390 7.40 -4.59 -21.41
CA TYR A 390 7.05 -3.75 -20.27
C TYR A 390 8.28 -3.24 -19.53
N ALA A 391 8.20 -2.01 -19.07
CA ALA A 391 9.23 -1.40 -18.23
C ALA A 391 9.55 -2.26 -17.00
N GLY A 392 10.83 -2.38 -16.67
CA GLY A 392 11.28 -3.18 -15.52
C GLY A 392 11.53 -4.65 -15.82
N THR A 393 11.26 -5.15 -17.03
CA THR A 393 11.63 -6.51 -17.45
C THR A 393 13.09 -6.56 -17.92
N HIS A 394 13.77 -7.69 -17.73
CA HIS A 394 15.17 -7.86 -18.13
C HIS A 394 15.27 -8.54 -19.49
N ASN A 395 15.95 -7.95 -20.43
CA ASN A 395 16.26 -8.57 -21.72
C ASN A 395 17.37 -9.61 -21.55
N ILE A 396 17.17 -10.85 -22.05
CA ILE A 396 18.10 -11.97 -21.80
C ILE A 396 18.93 -12.33 -23.05
N LEU A 397 18.29 -12.46 -24.22
CA LEU A 397 18.95 -13.12 -25.36
C LEU A 397 19.51 -12.16 -26.37
N ASN A 398 18.67 -11.40 -27.09
CA ASN A 398 19.09 -10.59 -28.23
C ASN A 398 18.88 -9.11 -27.98
N PRO A 399 19.71 -8.22 -28.59
CA PRO A 399 19.39 -6.79 -28.62
C PRO A 399 18.04 -6.61 -29.30
N LEU A 400 17.09 -5.95 -28.64
CA LEU A 400 15.76 -5.71 -29.18
C LEU A 400 15.55 -4.23 -29.46
N PHE A 401 14.74 -3.93 -30.47
CA PHE A 401 14.24 -2.59 -30.74
C PHE A 401 12.75 -2.52 -30.44
N MET A 402 12.37 -1.54 -29.65
CA MET A 402 11.00 -1.33 -29.23
C MET A 402 10.52 0.08 -29.54
N ARG A 403 9.25 0.22 -29.90
CA ARG A 403 8.58 1.53 -30.02
C ARG A 403 7.85 1.84 -28.73
N ILE A 404 8.14 2.99 -28.16
CA ILE A 404 7.54 3.43 -26.88
C ILE A 404 6.03 3.64 -27.03
N GLU A 405 5.23 3.06 -26.14
CA GLU A 405 3.82 3.37 -25.94
C GLU A 405 3.63 4.31 -24.72
N SER A 406 4.35 4.05 -23.62
CA SER A 406 4.25 4.88 -22.40
C SER A 406 5.56 4.93 -21.61
N VAL A 407 5.80 6.07 -20.94
CA VAL A 407 7.00 6.33 -20.12
C VAL A 407 6.61 6.83 -18.72
N GLY A 408 7.52 6.68 -17.76
CA GLY A 408 7.39 7.25 -16.41
C GLY A 408 6.15 6.74 -15.67
N GLN A 409 5.30 7.65 -15.18
CA GLN A 409 4.11 7.31 -14.39
C GLN A 409 3.01 6.59 -15.18
N ALA A 410 3.06 6.69 -16.51
CA ALA A 410 2.11 6.01 -17.38
C ALA A 410 2.47 4.53 -17.64
N THR A 411 3.64 4.06 -17.19
CA THR A 411 4.06 2.66 -17.35
C THR A 411 3.29 1.74 -16.42
N ARG A 412 3.17 0.47 -16.83
CA ARG A 412 2.50 -0.58 -16.04
C ARG A 412 3.12 -0.76 -14.65
N ILE A 413 4.45 -0.73 -14.57
CA ILE A 413 5.17 -0.86 -13.28
C ILE A 413 4.89 0.33 -12.35
N ALA A 414 4.75 1.55 -12.87
CA ALA A 414 4.37 2.72 -12.08
C ALA A 414 2.93 2.63 -11.59
N GLY A 415 2.03 2.09 -12.40
CA GLY A 415 0.66 1.74 -11.99
C GLY A 415 0.62 0.77 -10.82
N ILE A 416 1.40 -0.32 -10.89
CA ILE A 416 1.54 -1.30 -9.80
C ILE A 416 2.11 -0.64 -8.54
N ALA A 417 3.17 0.16 -8.66
CA ALA A 417 3.76 0.89 -7.53
C ALA A 417 2.76 1.84 -6.85
N SER A 418 1.93 2.53 -7.63
CA SER A 418 0.88 3.41 -7.11
C SER A 418 -0.22 2.64 -6.37
N LEU A 419 -0.62 1.46 -6.86
CA LEU A 419 -1.59 0.60 -6.16
C LEU A 419 -1.03 0.08 -4.83
N LEU A 420 0.26 -0.28 -4.80
CA LEU A 420 0.94 -0.63 -3.54
C LEU A 420 0.97 0.56 -2.57
N ASP A 421 1.21 1.76 -3.06
CA ASP A 421 1.15 2.97 -2.24
C ASP A 421 -0.28 3.20 -1.68
N GLN A 422 -1.33 3.00 -2.50
CA GLN A 422 -2.73 3.05 -2.03
C GLN A 422 -3.02 2.00 -0.96
N ALA A 423 -2.52 0.79 -1.13
CA ALA A 423 -2.67 -0.28 -0.14
C ALA A 423 -2.11 0.08 1.24
N LEU A 424 -1.00 0.81 1.26
CA LEU A 424 -0.39 1.30 2.50
C LEU A 424 -1.19 2.45 3.14
N LEU A 425 -2.17 3.04 2.42
CA LEU A 425 -3.02 4.12 2.90
C LEU A 425 -4.16 3.62 3.80
N ALA A 426 -4.69 2.44 3.57
CA ALA A 426 -5.83 1.91 4.32
C ALA A 426 -5.38 1.34 5.67
N LYS A 427 -5.82 1.98 6.77
CA LYS A 427 -5.60 1.43 8.12
C LYS A 427 -6.53 0.23 8.35
N PRO A 428 -6.00 -0.95 8.72
CA PRO A 428 -6.82 -2.08 9.16
C PRO A 428 -7.69 -1.70 10.38
N VAL A 429 -8.91 -2.21 10.43
CA VAL A 429 -9.87 -1.90 11.52
C VAL A 429 -9.29 -2.30 12.89
N MET A 430 -8.57 -3.40 12.97
CA MET A 430 -7.91 -3.84 14.21
C MET A 430 -6.88 -2.86 14.73
N VAL A 431 -6.16 -2.13 13.85
CA VAL A 431 -5.19 -1.13 14.29
C VAL A 431 -5.89 0.06 14.95
N SER A 432 -7.01 0.53 14.41
CA SER A 432 -7.78 1.64 14.99
C SER A 432 -8.40 1.29 16.34
N LEU A 433 -8.81 0.04 16.54
CA LEU A 433 -9.30 -0.46 17.82
C LEU A 433 -8.17 -0.54 18.85
N ALA A 434 -7.01 -1.06 18.46
CA ALA A 434 -5.85 -1.14 19.35
C ALA A 434 -5.39 0.26 19.80
N GLU A 435 -5.41 1.27 18.93
CA GLU A 435 -5.09 2.66 19.29
C GLU A 435 -6.05 3.22 20.36
N LYS A 436 -7.35 2.95 20.26
CA LYS A 436 -8.35 3.37 21.26
C LYS A 436 -8.13 2.71 22.63
N TRP A 437 -7.92 1.40 22.64
CA TRP A 437 -7.65 0.67 23.88
C TRP A 437 -6.36 1.11 24.56
N THR A 438 -5.34 1.44 23.78
CA THR A 438 -4.07 1.97 24.30
C THR A 438 -4.26 3.29 25.05
N ALA A 439 -5.11 4.18 24.58
CA ALA A 439 -5.35 5.46 25.26
C ALA A 439 -6.01 5.28 26.64
N TYR A 440 -7.01 4.40 26.76
CA TYR A 440 -7.61 4.07 28.07
C TYR A 440 -6.61 3.38 28.99
N PHE A 441 -5.77 2.50 28.45
CA PHE A 441 -4.72 1.84 29.19
C PHE A 441 -3.72 2.83 29.78
N VAL A 442 -3.26 3.83 29.01
CA VAL A 442 -2.35 4.87 29.48
C VAL A 442 -2.96 5.67 30.64
N ALA A 443 -4.24 6.04 30.55
CA ALA A 443 -4.92 6.77 31.63
C ALA A 443 -5.01 5.93 32.94
N PHE A 444 -5.42 4.66 32.82
CA PHE A 444 -5.48 3.73 33.93
C PHE A 444 -4.12 3.54 34.60
N LEU A 445 -3.10 3.46 33.81
CA LEU A 445 -1.70 3.29 34.19
C LEU A 445 -1.15 4.48 34.98
N LEU A 446 -1.37 5.70 34.47
CA LEU A 446 -0.97 6.91 35.18
C LEU A 446 -1.67 6.97 36.55
N LEU A 447 -2.96 6.67 36.60
CA LEU A 447 -3.70 6.61 37.86
C LEU A 447 -3.09 5.57 38.81
N GLY A 448 -2.78 4.36 38.32
CA GLY A 448 -2.14 3.30 39.10
C GLY A 448 -0.75 3.67 39.59
N ALA A 449 0.07 4.33 38.78
CA ALA A 449 1.42 4.80 39.17
C ALA A 449 1.36 5.82 40.32
N PHE A 450 0.49 6.82 40.18
CA PHE A 450 0.35 7.85 41.21
C PHE A 450 -0.30 7.31 42.50
N THR A 451 -1.31 6.44 42.39
CA THR A 451 -1.94 5.83 43.56
C THR A 451 -0.99 4.91 44.30
N SER A 452 -0.23 4.05 43.62
CA SER A 452 0.76 3.19 44.24
C SER A 452 1.88 4.01 44.90
N SER A 453 2.36 5.07 44.27
CA SER A 453 3.35 5.97 44.86
C SER A 453 2.80 6.65 46.13
N ALA A 454 1.55 7.13 46.12
CA ALA A 454 0.90 7.72 47.31
C ALA A 454 0.76 6.73 48.44
N ILE A 455 0.45 5.47 48.14
CA ILE A 455 0.42 4.40 49.15
C ILE A 455 1.81 4.19 49.75
N TRP A 456 2.84 4.12 48.93
CA TRP A 456 4.23 3.93 49.38
C TRP A 456 4.75 5.14 50.19
N LEU A 457 4.29 6.38 49.89
CA LEU A 457 4.60 7.55 50.74
C LEU A 457 4.14 7.37 52.21
N TYR A 458 3.09 6.57 52.43
CA TYR A 458 2.62 6.29 53.77
C TYR A 458 3.40 5.15 54.44
N PHE A 459 3.74 4.07 53.72
CA PHE A 459 4.42 2.90 54.28
C PHE A 459 5.94 3.04 54.32
N ASP A 460 6.55 3.52 53.24
CA ASP A 460 8.00 3.73 53.10
C ASP A 460 8.27 4.84 52.05
N PRO A 461 8.42 6.09 52.52
CA PRO A 461 8.64 7.22 51.66
C PRO A 461 9.87 7.10 50.76
N SER A 462 10.90 6.33 51.15
CA SER A 462 12.12 6.13 50.41
C SER A 462 11.91 5.37 49.10
N ARG A 463 10.88 4.49 49.05
CA ARG A 463 10.53 3.68 47.88
C ARG A 463 9.52 4.34 46.95
N ALA A 464 8.80 5.36 47.40
CA ALA A 464 7.70 5.96 46.68
C ALA A 464 8.13 6.44 45.27
N TRP A 465 9.30 7.06 45.14
CA TRP A 465 9.87 7.51 43.87
C TRP A 465 10.27 6.35 42.98
N THR A 466 10.95 5.35 43.53
CA THR A 466 11.39 4.16 42.77
C THR A 466 10.18 3.40 42.23
N VAL A 467 9.12 3.23 43.04
CA VAL A 467 7.87 2.58 42.59
C VAL A 467 7.19 3.40 41.49
N LEU A 468 7.06 4.72 41.66
CA LEU A 468 6.47 5.58 40.64
C LEU A 468 7.15 5.41 39.31
N VAL A 469 8.49 5.53 39.28
CA VAL A 469 9.28 5.40 38.05
C VAL A 469 9.19 3.97 37.50
N SER A 470 9.29 2.94 38.36
CA SER A 470 9.21 1.54 37.90
C SER A 470 7.88 1.22 37.25
N VAL A 471 6.75 1.68 37.84
CA VAL A 471 5.42 1.49 37.26
C VAL A 471 5.31 2.22 35.92
N LEU A 472 5.74 3.47 35.82
CA LEU A 472 5.70 4.23 34.58
C LEU A 472 6.56 3.61 33.46
N VAL A 473 7.70 3.03 33.81
CA VAL A 473 8.59 2.33 32.88
C VAL A 473 8.05 0.96 32.48
N ALA A 474 7.62 0.14 33.45
CA ALA A 474 7.14 -1.23 33.19
C ALA A 474 5.92 -1.26 32.28
N SER A 475 5.14 -0.20 32.32
CA SER A 475 3.80 -0.13 31.76
C SER A 475 3.72 0.51 30.37
N CYS A 476 4.84 0.67 29.68
CA CYS A 476 4.78 1.04 28.26
C CYS A 476 4.01 -0.02 27.46
N PRO A 477 2.90 0.31 26.79
CA PRO A 477 2.17 -0.63 25.95
C PRO A 477 2.85 -0.85 24.58
N CYS A 478 4.17 -0.70 24.51
CA CYS A 478 4.94 -0.76 23.28
C CYS A 478 4.74 -2.10 22.54
N ALA A 479 4.79 -3.23 23.27
CA ALA A 479 4.54 -4.54 22.68
C ALA A 479 3.10 -4.68 22.16
N LEU A 480 2.12 -4.12 22.88
CA LEU A 480 0.71 -4.16 22.50
C LEU A 480 0.44 -3.34 21.24
N SER A 481 1.01 -2.13 21.15
CA SER A 481 0.84 -1.26 19.98
C SER A 481 1.51 -1.77 18.72
N LEU A 482 2.58 -2.58 18.86
CA LEU A 482 3.33 -3.17 17.77
C LEU A 482 2.77 -4.52 17.30
N ALA A 483 2.01 -5.22 18.14
CA ALA A 483 1.55 -6.59 17.90
C ALA A 483 0.84 -6.78 16.57
N VAL A 484 -0.09 -5.89 16.21
CA VAL A 484 -0.86 -5.95 14.96
C VAL A 484 -0.10 -5.34 13.77
N PRO A 485 0.43 -4.10 13.86
CA PRO A 485 1.07 -3.46 12.70
C PRO A 485 2.27 -4.22 12.16
N THR A 486 3.14 -4.75 13.02
CA THR A 486 4.34 -5.49 12.57
C THR A 486 4.00 -6.81 11.88
N ALA A 487 3.01 -7.55 12.42
CA ALA A 487 2.54 -8.80 11.82
C ALA A 487 1.88 -8.54 10.45
N MET A 488 1.02 -7.51 10.35
CA MET A 488 0.35 -7.14 9.11
C MET A 488 1.36 -6.68 8.05
N ALA A 489 2.34 -5.84 8.43
CA ALA A 489 3.37 -5.39 7.50
C ALA A 489 4.23 -6.57 6.98
N ALA A 490 4.63 -7.49 7.86
CA ALA A 490 5.38 -8.68 7.47
C ALA A 490 4.57 -9.59 6.53
N ALA A 491 3.28 -9.77 6.82
CA ALA A 491 2.36 -10.56 5.99
C ALA A 491 2.17 -9.93 4.60
N GLN A 492 1.92 -8.61 4.53
CA GLN A 492 1.78 -7.91 3.26
C GLN A 492 3.03 -8.05 2.40
N GLY A 493 4.22 -7.88 2.98
CA GLY A 493 5.48 -8.07 2.27
C GLY A 493 5.69 -9.52 1.74
N ALA A 494 5.22 -10.52 2.49
CA ALA A 494 5.27 -11.91 2.05
C ALA A 494 4.26 -12.20 0.93
N VAL A 495 3.03 -11.70 1.04
CA VAL A 495 1.96 -11.86 0.03
C VAL A 495 2.34 -11.20 -1.29
N THR A 496 2.96 -10.02 -1.25
CA THR A 496 3.45 -9.33 -2.45
C THR A 496 4.47 -10.18 -3.21
N LYS A 497 5.37 -10.87 -2.51
CA LYS A 497 6.34 -11.79 -3.12
C LYS A 497 5.69 -13.02 -3.78
N LEU A 498 4.51 -13.41 -3.33
CA LEU A 498 3.71 -14.47 -3.95
C LEU A 498 2.97 -14.01 -5.20
N GLY A 499 3.04 -12.71 -5.55
CA GLY A 499 2.36 -12.15 -6.71
C GLY A 499 0.90 -11.74 -6.43
N LEU A 500 0.50 -11.53 -5.17
CA LEU A 500 -0.78 -10.92 -4.83
C LEU A 500 -0.54 -9.52 -4.24
N LEU A 501 -1.03 -8.49 -4.93
CA LEU A 501 -0.96 -7.10 -4.51
C LEU A 501 -2.21 -6.76 -3.69
N ILE A 502 -2.04 -6.48 -2.41
CA ILE A 502 -3.14 -6.04 -1.54
C ILE A 502 -3.33 -4.54 -1.75
N VAL A 503 -4.51 -4.12 -2.18
CA VAL A 503 -4.89 -2.71 -2.39
C VAL A 503 -5.58 -2.12 -1.17
N ARG A 504 -6.34 -2.93 -0.42
CA ARG A 504 -7.05 -2.48 0.79
C ARG A 504 -6.62 -3.31 2.01
N GLY A 505 -6.34 -2.62 3.12
CA GLY A 505 -5.75 -3.23 4.32
C GLY A 505 -6.59 -4.30 5.02
N HIS A 506 -7.91 -4.38 4.75
CA HIS A 506 -8.80 -5.36 5.36
C HIS A 506 -8.76 -6.76 4.71
N VAL A 507 -8.08 -6.92 3.57
CA VAL A 507 -8.04 -8.18 2.81
C VAL A 507 -7.58 -9.36 3.66
N MET A 508 -6.46 -9.22 4.38
CA MET A 508 -5.92 -10.31 5.21
C MET A 508 -6.87 -10.73 6.33
N GLU A 509 -7.55 -9.76 6.96
CA GLU A 509 -8.54 -10.04 8.01
C GLU A 509 -9.80 -10.68 7.43
N GLY A 510 -10.23 -10.23 6.27
CA GLY A 510 -11.43 -10.71 5.61
C GLY A 510 -11.26 -12.11 5.01
N LEU A 511 -10.10 -12.45 4.42
CA LEU A 511 -9.82 -13.80 3.93
C LEU A 511 -9.96 -14.87 5.02
N VAL A 512 -9.68 -14.52 6.27
CA VAL A 512 -9.89 -15.42 7.41
C VAL A 512 -11.37 -15.56 7.78
N LYS A 513 -12.19 -14.53 7.51
CA LYS A 513 -13.63 -14.50 7.83
C LYS A 513 -14.49 -15.06 6.71
N ALA A 514 -13.93 -15.24 5.51
CA ALA A 514 -14.66 -15.67 4.33
C ALA A 514 -15.41 -16.99 4.57
N THR A 515 -16.72 -17.00 4.29
CA THR A 515 -17.59 -18.17 4.36
C THR A 515 -17.88 -18.73 2.98
N ASP A 516 -17.93 -17.87 1.98
CA ASP A 516 -18.30 -18.18 0.61
C ASP A 516 -17.30 -17.55 -0.36
N LEU A 517 -16.93 -18.32 -1.41
CA LEU A 517 -16.06 -17.90 -2.51
C LEU A 517 -16.88 -17.90 -3.80
N VAL A 518 -17.00 -16.77 -4.45
CA VAL A 518 -17.62 -16.64 -5.77
C VAL A 518 -16.53 -16.48 -6.82
N LEU A 519 -16.48 -17.41 -7.77
CA LEU A 519 -15.51 -17.44 -8.87
C LEU A 519 -16.22 -17.15 -10.19
N ASP A 520 -15.66 -16.24 -10.99
CA ASP A 520 -15.97 -16.23 -12.42
C ASP A 520 -15.23 -17.38 -13.13
N LYS A 521 -15.71 -17.80 -14.31
CA LYS A 521 -15.08 -18.84 -15.11
C LYS A 521 -13.95 -18.25 -15.95
N THR A 522 -14.31 -17.36 -16.86
CA THR A 522 -13.44 -16.91 -17.96
C THR A 522 -12.35 -15.96 -17.48
N GLY A 523 -11.09 -16.26 -17.79
CA GLY A 523 -9.97 -15.43 -17.35
C GLY A 523 -9.62 -15.53 -15.84
N THR A 524 -10.45 -16.25 -15.06
CA THR A 524 -10.30 -16.46 -13.61
C THR A 524 -10.00 -17.93 -13.30
N LEU A 525 -10.98 -18.81 -13.45
CA LEU A 525 -10.79 -20.25 -13.30
C LEU A 525 -9.98 -20.82 -14.47
N THR A 526 -10.13 -20.22 -15.64
CA THR A 526 -9.42 -20.55 -16.87
C THR A 526 -8.50 -19.42 -17.31
N MET A 527 -7.63 -19.71 -18.28
CA MET A 527 -6.69 -18.70 -18.83
C MET A 527 -7.39 -17.67 -19.74
N GLY A 528 -8.65 -17.91 -20.14
CA GLY A 528 -9.35 -17.10 -21.16
C GLY A 528 -8.74 -17.24 -22.56
N GLN A 529 -7.91 -18.24 -22.77
CA GLN A 529 -7.27 -18.57 -24.04
C GLN A 529 -7.69 -20.00 -24.42
N PRO A 530 -8.76 -20.13 -25.20
CA PRO A 530 -9.19 -21.43 -25.66
C PRO A 530 -8.12 -22.06 -26.57
N ASP A 531 -7.90 -23.37 -26.42
CA ASP A 531 -7.05 -24.14 -27.30
C ASP A 531 -7.88 -25.10 -28.14
N LEU A 532 -7.50 -25.26 -29.41
CA LEU A 532 -8.13 -26.23 -30.29
C LEU A 532 -7.81 -27.63 -29.81
N GLN A 533 -8.82 -28.37 -29.36
CA GLN A 533 -8.69 -29.74 -28.86
C GLN A 533 -8.85 -30.76 -29.97
N GLU A 534 -9.87 -30.61 -30.77
CA GLU A 534 -10.24 -31.60 -31.75
C GLU A 534 -10.93 -30.96 -32.98
N ILE A 535 -10.73 -31.53 -34.13
CA ILE A 535 -11.49 -31.25 -35.32
C ILE A 535 -12.36 -32.47 -35.62
N ILE A 536 -13.66 -32.30 -35.49
CA ILE A 536 -14.67 -33.35 -35.65
C ILE A 536 -15.57 -33.10 -36.87
N ASN A 537 -16.38 -34.08 -37.22
CA ASN A 537 -17.31 -34.03 -38.36
C ASN A 537 -16.62 -33.64 -39.68
N LEU A 538 -15.38 -34.15 -39.87
CA LEU A 538 -14.62 -33.85 -41.08
C LEU A 538 -15.28 -34.59 -42.25
N ARG A 539 -15.65 -33.84 -43.30
CA ARG A 539 -16.29 -34.37 -44.49
C ARG A 539 -15.31 -35.23 -45.26
N ALA A 540 -15.80 -36.37 -45.83
CA ALA A 540 -15.04 -37.23 -46.71
C ALA A 540 -14.46 -36.44 -47.91
N GLY A 541 -13.14 -36.55 -48.13
CA GLY A 541 -12.43 -35.79 -49.14
C GLY A 541 -11.65 -34.56 -48.66
N TYR A 542 -11.89 -34.11 -47.40
CA TYR A 542 -11.03 -33.10 -46.76
C TYR A 542 -10.05 -33.78 -45.81
N ARG A 543 -8.81 -33.28 -45.80
CA ARG A 543 -7.86 -33.65 -44.77
C ARG A 543 -7.98 -32.66 -43.59
N ARG A 544 -7.55 -33.11 -42.41
CA ARG A 544 -7.55 -32.31 -41.18
C ARG A 544 -6.81 -30.99 -41.39
N GLU A 545 -5.64 -31.08 -42.03
CA GLU A 545 -4.78 -29.94 -42.31
C GLU A 545 -5.44 -28.92 -43.25
N ASP A 546 -6.19 -29.40 -44.27
CA ASP A 546 -6.88 -28.57 -45.25
C ASP A 546 -8.05 -27.77 -44.56
N ALA A 547 -8.80 -28.44 -43.69
CA ALA A 547 -9.87 -27.80 -42.91
C ALA A 547 -9.33 -26.75 -41.94
N LEU A 548 -8.22 -27.07 -41.24
CA LEU A 548 -7.54 -26.13 -40.34
C LEU A 548 -6.97 -24.91 -41.11
N ALA A 549 -6.34 -25.17 -42.27
CA ALA A 549 -5.80 -24.15 -43.14
C ALA A 549 -6.86 -23.12 -43.59
N LEU A 550 -8.01 -23.61 -44.04
CA LEU A 550 -9.16 -22.78 -44.45
C LEU A 550 -9.74 -21.97 -43.29
N ALA A 551 -9.93 -22.60 -42.11
CA ALA A 551 -10.44 -21.93 -40.93
C ALA A 551 -9.47 -20.83 -40.45
N ALA A 552 -8.17 -21.13 -40.40
CA ALA A 552 -7.14 -20.16 -40.01
C ALA A 552 -7.00 -19.03 -41.05
N ALA A 553 -7.14 -19.31 -42.34
CA ALA A 553 -7.13 -18.30 -43.40
C ALA A 553 -8.32 -17.33 -43.26
N LEU A 554 -9.52 -17.82 -42.94
CA LEU A 554 -10.68 -16.97 -42.67
C LEU A 554 -10.50 -16.10 -41.44
N GLU A 555 -9.83 -16.57 -40.43
CA GLU A 555 -9.54 -15.84 -39.18
C GLU A 555 -8.27 -14.97 -39.25
N SER A 556 -7.55 -15.01 -40.37
CA SER A 556 -6.36 -14.20 -40.58
C SER A 556 -6.70 -12.71 -40.49
N GLY A 557 -6.03 -12.03 -39.54
CA GLY A 557 -6.28 -10.61 -39.24
C GLY A 557 -7.34 -10.34 -38.17
N GLN A 558 -8.06 -11.37 -37.67
CA GLN A 558 -8.94 -11.23 -36.51
C GLN A 558 -8.15 -11.37 -35.20
N ARG A 559 -8.60 -10.65 -34.13
CA ARG A 559 -7.98 -10.69 -32.79
C ARG A 559 -8.82 -11.38 -31.73
N HIS A 560 -9.85 -12.06 -32.14
CA HIS A 560 -10.73 -12.83 -31.26
C HIS A 560 -10.00 -14.04 -30.68
N PRO A 561 -10.22 -14.47 -29.43
CA PRO A 561 -9.50 -15.61 -28.80
C PRO A 561 -9.54 -16.92 -29.62
N LEU A 562 -10.68 -17.25 -30.21
CA LEU A 562 -10.84 -18.44 -31.08
C LEU A 562 -10.04 -18.32 -32.39
N ALA A 563 -9.97 -17.11 -32.97
CA ALA A 563 -9.14 -16.84 -34.15
C ALA A 563 -7.67 -17.09 -33.85
N LEU A 564 -7.19 -16.54 -32.73
CA LEU A 564 -5.80 -16.74 -32.28
C LEU A 564 -5.50 -18.23 -31.99
N SER A 565 -6.49 -18.97 -31.50
CA SER A 565 -6.35 -20.41 -31.27
C SER A 565 -6.19 -21.19 -32.57
N LEU A 566 -7.02 -20.91 -33.59
CA LEU A 566 -6.91 -21.52 -34.92
C LEU A 566 -5.58 -21.21 -35.59
N LEU A 567 -5.15 -19.94 -35.52
CA LEU A 567 -3.87 -19.51 -36.08
C LEU A 567 -2.68 -20.20 -35.41
N ARG A 568 -2.70 -20.28 -34.06
CA ARG A 568 -1.67 -21.02 -33.30
C ARG A 568 -1.64 -22.51 -33.65
N ALA A 569 -2.82 -23.14 -33.76
CA ALA A 569 -2.91 -24.53 -34.16
C ALA A 569 -2.35 -24.78 -35.59
N ALA A 570 -2.68 -23.90 -36.54
CA ALA A 570 -2.14 -23.95 -37.90
C ALA A 570 -0.63 -23.74 -37.92
N GLU A 571 -0.09 -22.83 -37.13
CA GLU A 571 1.36 -22.59 -37.00
C GLU A 571 2.06 -23.82 -36.36
N ALA A 572 1.50 -24.40 -35.31
CA ALA A 572 2.06 -25.58 -34.63
C ALA A 572 2.09 -26.83 -35.52
N GLU A 573 1.10 -26.98 -36.37
CA GLU A 573 1.05 -28.09 -37.35
C GLU A 573 1.78 -27.76 -38.67
N ASN A 574 2.46 -26.59 -38.77
CA ASN A 574 3.14 -26.07 -39.96
C ASN A 574 2.25 -26.07 -41.20
N VAL A 575 1.00 -25.70 -41.06
CA VAL A 575 0.01 -25.70 -42.14
C VAL A 575 0.13 -24.39 -42.95
N ASN A 576 0.28 -24.50 -44.27
CA ASN A 576 0.30 -23.33 -45.15
C ASN A 576 -1.12 -22.74 -45.33
N LEU A 577 -1.30 -21.46 -45.02
CA LEU A 577 -2.58 -20.81 -45.15
C LEU A 577 -2.86 -20.50 -46.63
N PRO A 578 -4.02 -20.97 -47.15
CA PRO A 578 -4.38 -20.69 -48.54
C PRO A 578 -4.72 -19.20 -48.74
N GLN A 579 -4.40 -18.65 -49.88
CA GLN A 579 -4.88 -17.31 -50.29
C GLN A 579 -6.37 -17.39 -50.63
N LEU A 580 -7.21 -16.72 -49.87
CA LEU A 580 -8.64 -16.61 -50.14
C LEU A 580 -8.85 -15.73 -51.36
N ARG A 581 -9.71 -16.17 -52.30
CA ARG A 581 -10.00 -15.43 -53.54
C ARG A 581 -10.86 -14.19 -53.31
N ASP A 582 -11.75 -14.27 -52.33
CA ASP A 582 -12.68 -13.19 -51.99
C ASP A 582 -12.33 -12.59 -50.62
N PRO A 583 -12.63 -11.31 -50.40
CA PRO A 583 -12.41 -10.68 -49.12
C PRO A 583 -13.20 -11.33 -47.99
N VAL A 584 -12.62 -11.40 -46.79
CA VAL A 584 -13.32 -11.91 -45.61
C VAL A 584 -14.31 -10.89 -45.10
N ILE A 585 -15.56 -11.27 -44.99
CA ILE A 585 -16.65 -10.42 -44.49
C ILE A 585 -17.00 -10.91 -43.08
N ASN A 586 -16.88 -10.04 -42.09
CA ASN A 586 -17.28 -10.31 -40.72
C ASN A 586 -18.76 -9.97 -40.51
N GLN A 587 -19.58 -10.95 -40.12
CA GLN A 587 -20.99 -10.78 -39.79
C GLN A 587 -21.17 -10.86 -38.28
N LEU A 588 -21.40 -9.71 -37.70
CA LEU A 588 -21.49 -9.53 -36.23
C LEU A 588 -22.47 -10.54 -35.61
N GLY A 589 -22.01 -11.30 -34.58
CA GLY A 589 -22.81 -12.30 -33.88
C GLY A 589 -23.08 -13.58 -34.66
N LYS A 590 -22.55 -13.75 -35.90
CA LYS A 590 -22.74 -14.93 -36.73
C LYS A 590 -21.45 -15.66 -37.06
N GLY A 591 -20.43 -14.95 -37.59
CA GLY A 591 -19.16 -15.52 -38.00
C GLY A 591 -18.56 -14.81 -39.20
N LEU A 592 -17.65 -15.50 -39.88
CA LEU A 592 -16.88 -15.01 -41.03
C LEU A 592 -17.31 -15.72 -42.31
N SER A 593 -17.29 -15.00 -43.44
CA SER A 593 -17.54 -15.58 -44.75
C SER A 593 -16.56 -15.05 -45.79
N SER A 594 -16.13 -15.89 -46.72
CA SER A 594 -15.32 -15.53 -47.89
C SER A 594 -15.70 -16.43 -49.05
N GLY A 595 -16.33 -15.85 -50.06
CA GLY A 595 -16.84 -16.60 -51.22
C GLY A 595 -17.85 -17.68 -50.79
N ASP A 596 -17.48 -18.92 -51.01
CA ASP A 596 -18.31 -20.10 -50.70
C ASP A 596 -18.14 -20.59 -49.25
N TYR A 597 -17.10 -20.16 -48.57
CA TYR A 597 -16.78 -20.63 -47.22
C TYR A 597 -17.40 -19.76 -46.15
N ARG A 598 -17.91 -20.40 -45.12
CA ARG A 598 -18.49 -19.74 -43.92
C ARG A 598 -17.93 -20.42 -42.67
N LEU A 599 -17.45 -19.61 -41.72
CA LEU A 599 -16.94 -20.09 -40.44
C LEU A 599 -17.72 -19.39 -39.31
N GLY A 600 -18.42 -20.13 -38.46
CA GLY A 600 -19.24 -19.52 -37.42
C GLY A 600 -20.09 -20.48 -36.61
N SER A 601 -21.16 -19.94 -35.96
CA SER A 601 -22.03 -20.71 -35.08
C SER A 601 -22.91 -21.72 -35.86
N ALA A 602 -23.27 -22.83 -35.21
CA ALA A 602 -24.13 -23.85 -35.80
C ALA A 602 -25.46 -23.28 -36.27
N LEU A 603 -26.06 -22.38 -35.48
CA LEU A 603 -27.34 -21.73 -35.78
C LEU A 603 -27.29 -20.92 -37.10
N TRP A 604 -26.20 -20.16 -37.30
CA TRP A 604 -26.04 -19.38 -38.54
C TRP A 604 -25.83 -20.23 -39.78
N LEU A 605 -25.17 -21.41 -39.58
CA LEU A 605 -24.94 -22.32 -40.68
C LEU A 605 -26.13 -23.27 -40.97
N GLY A 606 -27.22 -23.18 -40.22
CA GLY A 606 -28.40 -24.01 -40.37
C GLY A 606 -28.15 -25.46 -39.95
N LEU A 607 -27.19 -25.73 -39.05
CA LEU A 607 -26.88 -27.03 -38.55
C LEU A 607 -27.84 -27.35 -37.37
N GLU A 608 -28.42 -28.53 -37.37
CA GLU A 608 -29.17 -29.01 -36.19
C GLU A 608 -28.19 -29.16 -35.02
N GLN A 609 -28.54 -28.61 -33.88
CA GLN A 609 -27.79 -28.80 -32.65
C GLN A 609 -27.86 -30.27 -32.24
N GLY A 610 -26.89 -31.05 -32.69
CA GLY A 610 -26.72 -32.41 -32.23
C GLY A 610 -26.40 -32.46 -30.74
N ASN A 611 -27.24 -33.15 -29.99
CA ASN A 611 -27.29 -33.22 -28.52
C ASN A 611 -26.04 -33.77 -27.81
N GLN A 612 -24.94 -34.04 -28.51
CA GLN A 612 -23.79 -34.76 -27.90
C GLN A 612 -22.56 -33.92 -27.57
N LEU A 613 -22.50 -32.64 -27.89
CA LEU A 613 -21.27 -31.83 -27.78
C LEU A 613 -21.46 -30.47 -27.05
N GLY A 614 -22.45 -30.37 -26.20
CA GLY A 614 -22.72 -29.16 -25.39
C GLY A 614 -21.65 -28.79 -24.33
N GLN A 615 -20.50 -29.46 -24.37
CA GLN A 615 -19.46 -29.30 -23.34
C GLN A 615 -18.33 -28.32 -23.74
N TYR A 616 -18.21 -27.98 -25.02
CA TYR A 616 -17.09 -27.19 -25.56
C TYR A 616 -17.57 -26.09 -26.47
N GLY A 617 -16.86 -24.95 -26.48
CA GLY A 617 -17.04 -23.96 -27.52
C GLY A 617 -16.77 -24.53 -28.88
N GLN A 618 -17.70 -24.38 -29.85
CA GLN A 618 -17.56 -24.93 -31.20
C GLN A 618 -17.67 -23.84 -32.25
N VAL A 619 -16.84 -23.92 -33.27
CA VAL A 619 -16.94 -23.17 -34.49
C VAL A 619 -17.00 -24.12 -35.67
N HIS A 620 -17.90 -23.88 -36.58
CA HIS A 620 -18.13 -24.77 -37.70
C HIS A 620 -17.73 -24.10 -39.01
N LEU A 621 -16.98 -24.85 -39.84
CA LEU A 621 -16.65 -24.47 -41.20
C LEU A 621 -17.64 -25.15 -42.17
N ALA A 622 -18.25 -24.41 -43.05
CA ALA A 622 -19.15 -24.91 -44.08
C ALA A 622 -18.83 -24.28 -45.43
N ASP A 623 -19.16 -25.01 -46.50
CA ASP A 623 -19.17 -24.54 -47.87
C ASP A 623 -20.56 -24.66 -48.50
N LYS A 624 -20.69 -24.47 -49.81
CA LYS A 624 -21.98 -24.62 -50.55
C LYS A 624 -22.65 -25.99 -50.41
N GLN A 625 -21.86 -27.04 -50.11
CA GLN A 625 -22.34 -28.41 -49.99
C GLN A 625 -22.69 -28.76 -48.53
N GLY A 626 -22.49 -27.85 -47.57
CA GLY A 626 -22.83 -28.02 -46.15
C GLY A 626 -21.58 -28.05 -45.26
N LEU A 627 -21.66 -28.74 -44.09
CA LEU A 627 -20.60 -28.78 -43.09
C LEU A 627 -19.31 -29.42 -43.65
N VAL A 628 -18.19 -28.76 -43.47
CA VAL A 628 -16.85 -29.26 -43.82
C VAL A 628 -16.18 -29.84 -42.58
N ALA A 629 -16.14 -29.13 -41.48
CA ALA A 629 -15.56 -29.52 -40.21
C ALA A 629 -16.09 -28.71 -39.05
N SER A 630 -16.00 -29.27 -37.84
CA SER A 630 -16.29 -28.59 -36.59
C SER A 630 -15.05 -28.57 -35.72
N PHE A 631 -14.67 -27.37 -35.28
CA PHE A 631 -13.52 -27.13 -34.40
C PHE A 631 -14.00 -27.04 -32.97
N VAL A 632 -13.45 -27.84 -32.09
CA VAL A 632 -13.79 -27.97 -30.69
C VAL A 632 -12.71 -27.30 -29.86
N PHE A 633 -13.09 -26.33 -29.06
CA PHE A 633 -12.18 -25.54 -28.23
C PHE A 633 -12.43 -25.80 -26.76
N LEU A 634 -11.39 -25.97 -26.00
CA LEU A 634 -11.45 -26.03 -24.54
C LEU A 634 -10.60 -24.92 -23.95
N ASP A 635 -11.18 -24.20 -23.00
CA ASP A 635 -10.44 -23.19 -22.27
C ASP A 635 -9.54 -23.87 -21.22
N THR A 636 -8.26 -23.53 -21.22
CA THR A 636 -7.27 -24.20 -20.37
C THR A 636 -7.46 -23.78 -18.90
N PRO A 637 -7.55 -24.73 -17.94
CA PRO A 637 -7.62 -24.40 -16.53
C PRO A 637 -6.37 -23.63 -16.09
N ARG A 638 -6.57 -22.63 -15.23
CA ARG A 638 -5.45 -21.85 -14.71
C ARG A 638 -4.53 -22.70 -13.84
N PRO A 639 -3.20 -22.56 -13.95
CA PRO A 639 -2.25 -23.31 -13.12
C PRO A 639 -2.54 -23.18 -11.63
N GLY A 640 -2.38 -24.27 -10.87
CA GLY A 640 -2.60 -24.28 -9.43
C GLY A 640 -4.06 -24.29 -8.98
N LEU A 641 -5.03 -24.40 -9.90
CA LEU A 641 -6.47 -24.43 -9.60
C LEU A 641 -6.84 -25.53 -8.61
N GLU A 642 -6.41 -26.77 -8.85
CA GLU A 642 -6.75 -27.90 -7.96
C GLU A 642 -6.24 -27.69 -6.54
N GLN A 643 -4.99 -27.22 -6.41
CA GLN A 643 -4.39 -26.95 -5.11
C GLN A 643 -5.14 -25.82 -4.38
N PHE A 644 -5.51 -24.76 -5.11
CA PHE A 644 -6.29 -23.66 -4.58
C PHE A 644 -7.67 -24.13 -4.06
N LEU A 645 -8.42 -24.85 -4.87
CA LEU A 645 -9.74 -25.39 -4.47
C LEU A 645 -9.63 -26.35 -3.29
N LYS A 646 -8.57 -27.16 -3.22
CA LYS A 646 -8.31 -28.06 -2.09
C LYS A 646 -8.12 -27.28 -0.79
N VAL A 647 -7.36 -26.18 -0.82
CA VAL A 647 -7.14 -25.32 0.35
C VAL A 647 -8.45 -24.62 0.77
N VAL A 648 -9.22 -24.08 -0.19
CA VAL A 648 -10.51 -23.44 0.08
C VAL A 648 -11.50 -24.42 0.72
N LYS A 649 -11.62 -25.64 0.15
CA LYS A 649 -12.51 -26.71 0.68
C LYS A 649 -12.08 -27.17 2.08
N SER A 650 -10.77 -27.26 2.35
CA SER A 650 -10.27 -27.65 3.67
C SER A 650 -10.68 -26.67 4.78
N ARG A 651 -10.96 -25.42 4.42
CA ARG A 651 -11.45 -24.35 5.32
C ARG A 651 -12.98 -24.32 5.43
N LYS A 652 -13.69 -25.22 4.76
CA LYS A 652 -15.15 -25.27 4.71
C LYS A 652 -15.79 -24.02 4.10
N ILE A 653 -15.05 -23.32 3.21
CA ILE A 653 -15.58 -22.20 2.43
C ILE A 653 -16.41 -22.80 1.29
N VAL A 654 -17.66 -22.34 1.14
CA VAL A 654 -18.56 -22.77 0.07
C VAL A 654 -18.13 -22.10 -1.24
N ILE A 655 -17.97 -22.89 -2.29
CA ILE A 655 -17.50 -22.40 -3.59
C ILE A 655 -18.67 -22.28 -4.55
N HIS A 656 -18.79 -21.13 -5.19
CA HIS A 656 -19.82 -20.81 -6.18
C HIS A 656 -19.13 -20.45 -7.51
N LEU A 657 -19.57 -21.08 -8.61
CA LEU A 657 -19.13 -20.75 -9.96
C LEU A 657 -20.23 -19.97 -10.68
N VAL A 658 -19.95 -18.71 -11.01
CA VAL A 658 -20.92 -17.82 -11.64
C VAL A 658 -20.32 -17.25 -12.91
N SER A 659 -20.94 -17.52 -14.08
CA SER A 659 -20.39 -17.11 -15.38
C SER A 659 -21.46 -16.60 -16.34
N GLY A 660 -21.06 -15.73 -17.27
CA GLY A 660 -21.89 -15.33 -18.41
C GLY A 660 -22.02 -16.38 -19.50
N ASP A 661 -21.21 -17.43 -19.46
CA ASP A 661 -21.26 -18.52 -20.42
C ASP A 661 -22.55 -19.34 -20.31
N ASP A 662 -22.82 -20.12 -21.33
CA ASP A 662 -23.99 -20.97 -21.36
C ASP A 662 -24.03 -21.97 -20.18
N ARG A 663 -25.27 -22.32 -19.77
CA ARG A 663 -25.49 -23.15 -18.58
C ARG A 663 -24.86 -24.53 -18.67
N ALA A 664 -24.78 -25.12 -19.86
CA ALA A 664 -24.23 -26.46 -20.05
C ALA A 664 -22.70 -26.45 -19.86
N THR A 665 -22.03 -25.48 -20.41
CA THR A 665 -20.58 -25.27 -20.24
C THR A 665 -20.23 -25.03 -18.78
N VAL A 666 -20.97 -24.17 -18.07
CA VAL A 666 -20.73 -23.89 -16.66
C VAL A 666 -20.97 -25.12 -15.78
N ALA A 667 -22.05 -25.88 -16.08
CA ALA A 667 -22.36 -27.14 -15.38
C ALA A 667 -21.26 -28.20 -15.56
N TRP A 668 -20.71 -28.31 -16.78
CA TRP A 668 -19.60 -29.21 -17.06
C TRP A 668 -18.35 -28.84 -16.27
N TRP A 669 -17.96 -27.55 -16.28
CA TRP A 669 -16.84 -27.06 -15.52
C TRP A 669 -17.02 -27.29 -14.02
N ALA A 670 -18.21 -26.94 -13.48
CA ALA A 670 -18.52 -27.15 -12.07
C ALA A 670 -18.34 -28.63 -11.65
N LYS A 671 -18.87 -29.55 -12.47
CA LYS A 671 -18.71 -30.97 -12.24
C LYS A 671 -17.26 -31.42 -12.33
N HIS A 672 -16.50 -30.92 -13.32
CA HIS A 672 -15.11 -31.30 -13.55
C HIS A 672 -14.19 -30.86 -12.39
N VAL A 673 -14.40 -29.67 -11.82
CA VAL A 673 -13.60 -29.16 -10.69
C VAL A 673 -14.24 -29.44 -9.32
N GLY A 674 -15.39 -30.13 -9.30
CA GLY A 674 -16.10 -30.52 -8.07
C GLY A 674 -16.67 -29.32 -7.29
N ILE A 675 -17.37 -28.43 -7.97
CA ILE A 675 -18.11 -27.29 -7.39
C ILE A 675 -19.61 -27.60 -7.46
N ASP A 676 -20.29 -27.57 -6.31
CA ASP A 676 -21.71 -27.93 -6.22
C ASP A 676 -22.64 -26.77 -6.57
N HIS A 677 -22.24 -25.53 -6.29
CA HIS A 677 -23.05 -24.34 -6.54
C HIS A 677 -22.54 -23.64 -7.80
N TYR A 678 -23.41 -23.58 -8.83
CA TYR A 678 -23.06 -22.90 -10.08
C TYR A 678 -24.26 -22.24 -10.75
N GLN A 679 -23.99 -21.16 -11.50
CA GLN A 679 -24.99 -20.46 -12.31
C GLN A 679 -24.34 -19.96 -13.61
N GLY A 680 -24.93 -20.34 -14.75
CA GLY A 680 -24.49 -19.89 -16.07
C GLY A 680 -25.51 -18.99 -16.74
N GLY A 681 -25.08 -18.28 -17.80
CA GLY A 681 -25.90 -17.31 -18.52
C GLY A 681 -26.18 -16.02 -17.71
N CYS A 682 -25.27 -15.66 -16.81
CA CYS A 682 -25.43 -14.52 -15.93
C CYS A 682 -25.03 -13.20 -16.61
N THR A 683 -25.89 -12.21 -16.55
CA THR A 683 -25.54 -10.82 -16.85
C THR A 683 -24.67 -10.24 -15.72
N PRO A 684 -23.99 -9.11 -15.93
CA PRO A 684 -23.26 -8.42 -14.86
C PRO A 684 -24.16 -8.07 -13.65
N GLU A 685 -25.42 -7.75 -13.89
CA GLU A 685 -26.42 -7.46 -12.86
C GLU A 685 -26.80 -8.73 -12.08
N ASP A 686 -26.95 -9.88 -12.75
CA ASP A 686 -27.21 -11.16 -12.09
C ASP A 686 -26.06 -11.55 -11.16
N LYS A 687 -24.81 -11.33 -11.57
CA LYS A 687 -23.62 -11.57 -10.75
C LYS A 687 -23.61 -10.69 -9.49
N TYR A 688 -23.98 -9.39 -9.62
CA TYR A 688 -24.15 -8.47 -8.49
C TYR A 688 -25.23 -8.96 -7.52
N ASN A 689 -26.42 -9.29 -8.03
CA ASN A 689 -27.54 -9.75 -7.23
C ASN A 689 -27.28 -11.09 -6.54
N TYR A 690 -26.44 -11.93 -7.15
CA TYR A 690 -26.00 -13.20 -6.55
C TYR A 690 -25.24 -12.99 -5.25
N ILE A 691 -24.25 -12.07 -5.25
CA ILE A 691 -23.51 -11.70 -4.04
C ILE A 691 -24.41 -11.05 -3.01
N GLU A 692 -25.28 -10.10 -3.43
CA GLU A 692 -26.20 -9.43 -2.52
C GLU A 692 -27.10 -10.42 -1.77
N ARG A 693 -27.58 -11.48 -2.45
CA ARG A 693 -28.37 -12.55 -1.83
C ARG A 693 -27.58 -13.28 -0.74
N LEU A 694 -26.32 -13.68 -1.01
CA LEU A 694 -25.47 -14.35 -0.04
C LEU A 694 -25.21 -13.45 1.18
N GLN A 695 -25.00 -12.15 0.97
CA GLN A 695 -24.77 -11.21 2.06
C GLN A 695 -26.04 -10.96 2.90
N LYS A 696 -27.26 -10.96 2.30
CA LYS A 696 -28.52 -10.92 3.05
C LYS A 696 -28.70 -12.14 3.95
N GLU A 697 -28.08 -13.29 3.62
CA GLU A 697 -27.99 -14.48 4.45
C GLU A 697 -26.87 -14.39 5.51
N LYS A 698 -26.26 -13.20 5.69
CA LYS A 698 -25.13 -12.97 6.60
C LYS A 698 -23.88 -13.77 6.25
N ARG A 699 -23.70 -14.14 4.99
CA ARG A 699 -22.48 -14.74 4.47
C ARG A 699 -21.42 -13.68 4.23
N PHE A 700 -20.18 -14.01 4.49
CA PHE A 700 -19.03 -13.15 4.18
C PHE A 700 -18.42 -13.62 2.85
N VAL A 701 -18.62 -12.83 1.81
CA VAL A 701 -18.35 -13.25 0.44
C VAL A 701 -17.01 -12.71 -0.06
N TRP A 702 -16.18 -13.63 -0.50
CA TRP A 702 -14.96 -13.37 -1.24
C TRP A 702 -15.20 -13.62 -2.74
N ALA A 703 -14.94 -12.65 -3.61
CA ALA A 703 -15.11 -12.75 -5.05
C ALA A 703 -13.76 -12.69 -5.77
N ILE A 704 -13.62 -13.50 -6.82
CA ILE A 704 -12.48 -13.48 -7.74
C ILE A 704 -12.99 -13.39 -9.18
N GLY A 705 -12.49 -12.41 -9.95
CA GLY A 705 -12.86 -12.18 -11.34
C GLY A 705 -11.73 -11.55 -12.16
N ASP A 706 -11.90 -11.48 -13.50
CA ASP A 706 -10.91 -10.88 -14.41
C ASP A 706 -10.92 -9.34 -14.40
N GLY A 707 -11.92 -8.76 -13.77
CA GLY A 707 -12.06 -7.35 -13.47
C GLY A 707 -12.66 -6.47 -14.55
N VAL A 708 -12.72 -6.87 -15.81
CA VAL A 708 -13.32 -6.07 -16.88
C VAL A 708 -14.84 -6.31 -16.91
N ASN A 709 -15.22 -7.57 -17.02
CA ASN A 709 -16.61 -7.99 -17.08
C ASN A 709 -17.23 -8.20 -15.70
N ASP A 710 -16.39 -8.37 -14.68
CA ASP A 710 -16.75 -8.69 -13.30
C ASP A 710 -16.71 -7.51 -12.35
N ALA A 711 -16.51 -6.29 -12.86
CA ALA A 711 -16.48 -5.09 -12.02
C ALA A 711 -17.67 -4.97 -11.04
N PRO A 712 -18.93 -5.25 -11.41
CA PRO A 712 -20.06 -5.22 -10.48
C PRO A 712 -19.98 -6.34 -9.42
N LEU A 713 -19.52 -7.54 -9.79
CA LEU A 713 -19.26 -8.65 -8.88
C LEU A 713 -18.21 -8.27 -7.82
N LEU A 714 -17.06 -7.75 -8.28
CA LEU A 714 -15.95 -7.35 -7.41
C LEU A 714 -16.32 -6.18 -6.50
N ALA A 715 -17.05 -5.19 -7.02
CA ALA A 715 -17.45 -4.01 -6.24
C ALA A 715 -18.41 -4.34 -5.10
N ARG A 716 -19.20 -5.42 -5.21
CA ARG A 716 -20.22 -5.79 -4.21
C ARG A 716 -19.69 -6.73 -3.13
N ALA A 717 -18.67 -7.52 -3.42
CA ALA A 717 -18.10 -8.49 -2.49
C ALA A 717 -17.52 -7.84 -1.22
N ASP A 718 -17.48 -8.60 -0.11
CA ASP A 718 -16.82 -8.16 1.13
C ASP A 718 -15.29 -8.14 0.95
N ILE A 719 -14.78 -9.04 0.10
CA ILE A 719 -13.41 -9.03 -0.41
C ILE A 719 -13.42 -9.34 -1.90
N SER A 720 -12.70 -8.55 -2.65
CA SER A 720 -12.57 -8.70 -4.09
C SER A 720 -11.11 -8.88 -4.51
N ILE A 721 -10.87 -9.87 -5.38
CA ILE A 721 -9.56 -10.09 -5.99
C ILE A 721 -9.71 -10.07 -7.51
N ALA A 722 -9.07 -9.12 -8.15
CA ALA A 722 -8.96 -9.07 -9.60
C ALA A 722 -7.79 -9.95 -10.06
N VAL A 723 -8.00 -10.76 -11.12
CA VAL A 723 -6.97 -11.61 -11.71
C VAL A 723 -6.45 -10.96 -12.98
N GLY A 724 -5.14 -10.86 -13.09
CA GLY A 724 -4.48 -10.31 -14.26
C GLY A 724 -4.15 -8.82 -14.13
N ALA A 725 -2.99 -8.44 -14.66
CA ALA A 725 -2.46 -7.09 -14.56
C ALA A 725 -2.94 -6.17 -15.71
N GLY A 726 -3.95 -6.58 -16.48
CA GLY A 726 -4.27 -6.00 -17.80
C GLY A 726 -5.36 -4.93 -17.84
N ALA A 727 -6.15 -4.74 -16.80
CA ALA A 727 -7.25 -3.78 -16.84
C ALA A 727 -7.13 -2.69 -15.77
N PRO A 728 -6.80 -1.43 -16.14
CA PRO A 728 -6.72 -0.31 -15.19
C PRO A 728 -8.04 -0.06 -14.43
N LEU A 729 -9.19 -0.35 -15.04
CA LEU A 729 -10.52 -0.17 -14.41
C LEU A 729 -10.80 -1.23 -13.33
N ALA A 730 -10.35 -2.45 -13.53
CA ALA A 730 -10.51 -3.53 -12.56
C ALA A 730 -9.65 -3.31 -11.32
N ALA A 731 -8.43 -2.83 -11.54
CA ALA A 731 -7.52 -2.47 -10.48
C ALA A 731 -8.05 -1.33 -9.59
N ALA A 732 -8.86 -0.43 -10.12
CA ALA A 732 -9.40 0.72 -9.37
C ALA A 732 -10.52 0.33 -8.37
N GLY A 733 -11.14 -0.84 -8.50
CA GLY A 733 -12.25 -1.28 -7.64
C GLY A 733 -11.95 -2.46 -6.72
N ALA A 734 -10.98 -3.31 -7.06
CA ALA A 734 -10.67 -4.52 -6.30
C ALA A 734 -9.85 -4.26 -5.03
N ASP A 735 -10.05 -5.11 -4.02
CA ASP A 735 -9.32 -5.03 -2.75
C ASP A 735 -7.91 -5.63 -2.86
N ALA A 736 -7.70 -6.56 -3.78
CA ALA A 736 -6.38 -7.08 -4.12
C ALA A 736 -6.31 -7.47 -5.61
N ILE A 737 -5.08 -7.57 -6.14
CA ILE A 737 -4.81 -7.91 -7.54
C ILE A 737 -3.85 -9.08 -7.59
N LEU A 738 -4.26 -10.16 -8.21
CA LEU A 738 -3.39 -11.29 -8.50
C LEU A 738 -2.61 -11.02 -9.79
N THR A 739 -1.33 -10.74 -9.66
CA THR A 739 -0.40 -10.56 -10.81
C THR A 739 0.21 -11.87 -11.25
N ALA A 740 0.31 -12.85 -10.34
CA ALA A 740 0.78 -14.19 -10.67
C ALA A 740 -0.19 -14.89 -11.64
N VAL A 741 0.37 -15.67 -12.56
CA VAL A 741 -0.41 -16.48 -13.50
C VAL A 741 -1.11 -17.63 -12.76
N SER A 742 -0.46 -18.19 -11.73
CA SER A 742 -0.93 -19.33 -10.96
C SER A 742 -1.84 -18.95 -9.79
N LEU A 743 -2.94 -19.70 -9.59
CA LEU A 743 -3.80 -19.60 -8.40
C LEU A 743 -3.17 -20.18 -7.12
N GLU A 744 -2.00 -20.85 -7.24
CA GLU A 744 -1.26 -21.33 -6.08
C GLU A 744 -0.88 -20.16 -5.12
N ALA A 745 -0.64 -18.98 -5.67
CA ALA A 745 -0.38 -17.77 -4.89
C ALA A 745 -1.54 -17.46 -3.93
N LEU A 746 -2.79 -17.63 -4.35
CA LEU A 746 -3.98 -17.45 -3.49
C LEU A 746 -4.07 -18.54 -2.42
N ALA A 747 -3.76 -19.79 -2.77
CA ALA A 747 -3.71 -20.87 -1.80
C ALA A 747 -2.70 -20.59 -0.68
N LYS A 748 -1.49 -20.17 -1.04
CA LYS A 748 -0.44 -19.77 -0.08
C LYS A 748 -0.84 -18.53 0.73
N THR A 749 -1.51 -17.56 0.11
CA THR A 749 -2.00 -16.36 0.79
C THR A 749 -3.05 -16.69 1.85
N LEU A 750 -3.97 -17.61 1.57
CA LEU A 750 -4.95 -18.08 2.56
C LEU A 750 -4.26 -18.68 3.80
N LEU A 751 -3.29 -19.56 3.60
CA LEU A 751 -2.52 -20.16 4.69
C LEU A 751 -1.74 -19.11 5.48
N LEU A 752 -1.19 -18.13 4.77
CA LEU A 752 -0.46 -17.01 5.39
C LEU A 752 -1.40 -16.11 6.19
N ALA A 753 -2.64 -15.88 5.74
CA ALA A 753 -3.64 -15.12 6.48
C ALA A 753 -3.98 -15.75 7.84
N ASP A 754 -4.15 -17.08 7.90
CA ASP A 754 -4.34 -17.81 9.15
C ASP A 754 -3.16 -17.69 10.08
N LYS A 755 -1.96 -17.89 9.54
CA LYS A 755 -0.72 -17.77 10.30
C LYS A 755 -0.53 -16.35 10.84
N THR A 756 -0.91 -15.35 10.06
CA THR A 756 -0.87 -13.94 10.47
C THR A 756 -1.80 -13.69 11.65
N GLN A 757 -3.04 -14.18 11.59
CA GLN A 757 -3.99 -14.03 12.67
C GLN A 757 -3.52 -14.76 13.96
N THR A 758 -2.92 -15.94 13.81
CA THR A 758 -2.35 -16.69 14.92
C THR A 758 -1.22 -15.89 15.59
N ILE A 759 -0.29 -15.36 14.81
CA ILE A 759 0.83 -14.56 15.33
C ILE A 759 0.33 -13.27 15.98
N ILE A 760 -0.70 -12.61 15.42
CA ILE A 760 -1.32 -11.45 16.06
C ILE A 760 -1.88 -11.83 17.43
N LYS A 761 -2.60 -12.94 17.54
CA LYS A 761 -3.14 -13.43 18.80
C LYS A 761 -2.02 -13.77 19.80
N GLU A 762 -0.97 -14.47 19.36
CA GLU A 762 0.20 -14.79 20.19
C GLU A 762 0.84 -13.50 20.74
N ASN A 763 1.05 -12.50 19.88
CA ASN A 763 1.64 -11.22 20.25
C ASN A 763 0.77 -10.44 21.24
N LEU A 764 -0.55 -10.42 21.04
CA LEU A 764 -1.49 -9.75 21.95
C LEU A 764 -1.53 -10.44 23.31
N TRP A 765 -1.58 -11.78 23.33
CA TRP A 765 -1.54 -12.55 24.58
C TRP A 765 -0.23 -12.37 25.35
N TRP A 766 0.91 -12.36 24.62
CA TRP A 766 2.21 -12.10 25.22
C TRP A 766 2.25 -10.70 25.86
N ALA A 767 1.82 -9.67 25.12
CA ALA A 767 1.81 -8.30 25.62
C ALA A 767 0.89 -8.14 26.84
N LEU A 768 -0.29 -8.78 26.82
CA LEU A 768 -1.23 -8.77 27.94
C LEU A 768 -0.64 -9.47 29.16
N ALA A 769 -0.09 -10.67 28.99
CA ALA A 769 0.51 -11.45 30.07
C ALA A 769 1.67 -10.68 30.73
N TYR A 770 2.58 -10.12 29.91
CA TYR A 770 3.70 -9.31 30.42
C TYR A 770 3.19 -8.16 31.31
N ASN A 771 2.23 -7.37 30.82
CA ASN A 771 1.69 -6.24 31.59
C ASN A 771 0.95 -6.68 32.86
N LEU A 772 0.23 -7.81 32.82
CA LEU A 772 -0.51 -8.37 33.96
C LEU A 772 0.41 -8.76 35.11
N PHE A 773 1.63 -9.18 34.83
CA PHE A 773 2.61 -9.54 35.85
C PHE A 773 3.56 -8.38 36.19
N ALA A 774 4.03 -7.64 35.21
CA ALA A 774 5.04 -6.60 35.43
C ALA A 774 4.48 -5.39 36.20
N ILE A 775 3.25 -4.96 35.90
CA ILE A 775 2.65 -3.77 36.55
C ILE A 775 2.39 -4.03 38.05
N PRO A 776 1.70 -5.11 38.49
CA PRO A 776 1.56 -5.39 39.91
C PRO A 776 2.89 -5.58 40.64
N ALA A 777 3.86 -6.27 40.01
CA ALA A 777 5.17 -6.46 40.62
C ALA A 777 5.89 -5.11 40.83
N ALA A 778 5.78 -4.17 39.88
CA ALA A 778 6.32 -2.83 40.02
C ALA A 778 5.56 -2.03 41.10
N MET A 779 4.23 -2.14 41.17
CA MET A 779 3.41 -1.49 42.22
C MET A 779 3.76 -1.99 43.61
N MET A 780 4.08 -3.29 43.76
CA MET A 780 4.53 -3.89 45.02
C MET A 780 5.97 -3.56 45.38
N GLY A 781 6.68 -2.78 44.52
CA GLY A 781 8.09 -2.42 44.75
C GLY A 781 9.08 -3.58 44.58
N LEU A 782 8.66 -4.67 43.91
CA LEU A 782 9.52 -5.84 43.64
C LEU A 782 10.43 -5.64 42.42
N VAL A 783 10.16 -4.65 41.58
CA VAL A 783 10.88 -4.39 40.34
C VAL A 783 11.49 -3.00 40.35
N ASN A 784 12.79 -2.93 40.14
CA ASN A 784 13.51 -1.68 39.98
C ASN A 784 13.33 -1.12 38.54
N PRO A 785 13.48 0.22 38.33
CA PRO A 785 13.26 0.85 37.01
C PRO A 785 14.09 0.24 35.88
N TRP A 786 15.33 -0.20 36.12
CA TRP A 786 16.19 -0.82 35.12
C TRP A 786 15.71 -2.23 34.72
N ILE A 787 15.25 -3.05 35.66
CA ILE A 787 14.65 -4.37 35.38
C ILE A 787 13.37 -4.19 34.56
N ALA A 788 12.52 -3.21 34.92
CA ALA A 788 11.32 -2.85 34.18
C ALA A 788 11.66 -2.46 32.71
N GLY A 789 12.68 -1.64 32.51
CA GLY A 789 13.15 -1.20 31.18
C GLY A 789 13.66 -2.35 30.32
N ILE A 790 14.45 -3.27 30.85
CA ILE A 790 14.91 -4.46 30.14
C ILE A 790 13.73 -5.36 29.77
N GLY A 791 12.85 -5.65 30.72
CA GLY A 791 11.69 -6.52 30.49
C GLY A 791 10.77 -5.99 29.40
N MET A 792 10.49 -4.69 29.43
CA MET A 792 9.72 -4.00 28.39
C MET A 792 10.38 -4.11 27.01
N SER A 793 11.68 -3.86 26.92
CA SER A 793 12.43 -3.90 25.67
C SER A 793 12.48 -5.31 25.09
N LEU A 794 12.72 -6.33 25.95
CA LEU A 794 12.69 -7.73 25.53
C LEU A 794 11.28 -8.16 25.08
N SER A 795 10.23 -7.69 25.75
CA SER A 795 8.84 -7.96 25.34
C SER A 795 8.54 -7.40 23.96
N SER A 796 8.94 -6.16 23.66
CA SER A 796 8.77 -5.55 22.35
C SER A 796 9.58 -6.25 21.26
N LEU A 797 10.81 -6.66 21.59
CA LEU A 797 11.67 -7.42 20.68
C LEU A 797 11.06 -8.80 20.37
N ALA A 798 10.53 -9.51 21.38
CA ALA A 798 9.89 -10.81 21.20
C ALA A 798 8.70 -10.73 20.23
N VAL A 799 7.84 -9.72 20.37
CA VAL A 799 6.71 -9.46 19.48
C VAL A 799 7.17 -9.20 18.04
N THR A 800 8.22 -8.41 17.88
CA THR A 800 8.77 -8.09 16.56
C THR A 800 9.40 -9.34 15.90
N LEU A 801 10.19 -10.11 16.64
CA LEU A 801 10.80 -11.35 16.15
C LEU A 801 9.75 -12.41 15.82
N ASN A 802 8.67 -12.51 16.61
CA ASN A 802 7.56 -13.41 16.30
C ASN A 802 6.88 -13.04 15.00
N ALA A 803 6.67 -11.74 14.72
CA ALA A 803 6.14 -11.27 13.44
C ALA A 803 7.06 -11.61 12.24
N TRP A 804 8.38 -11.67 12.42
CA TRP A 804 9.31 -12.07 11.35
C TRP A 804 9.14 -13.50 10.85
N ARG A 805 8.49 -14.38 11.61
CA ARG A 805 8.15 -15.75 11.17
C ARG A 805 7.25 -15.76 9.91
N LEU A 806 6.52 -14.64 9.66
CA LEU A 806 5.70 -14.48 8.46
C LEU A 806 6.53 -14.27 7.18
N ARG A 807 7.77 -13.81 7.28
CA ARG A 807 8.64 -13.59 6.11
C ARG A 807 9.22 -14.88 5.51
N LYS A 808 9.28 -15.94 6.32
CA LYS A 808 9.82 -17.25 5.92
C LYS A 808 8.72 -18.21 5.48
N ALA A 809 7.48 -17.78 5.49
CA ALA A 809 6.31 -18.56 5.06
C ALA A 809 5.96 -18.25 3.60
#